data_d1a6c6774d4b6028653a2c92b3862dff
#
_entry.id   d1a6c6774d4b6028653a2c92b3862dff
#
_cell.length_a   1.000
_cell.length_b   1.000
_cell.length_c   1.000
_cell.angle_alpha   90.00
_cell.angle_beta   90.00
_cell.angle_gamma   90.00
#
_symmetry.space_group_name_H-M   'P 1'
#
loop_
_entity.id
_entity.type
_entity.pdbx_description
1 polymer ?
#
loop_
_entity_poly.entity_id
_entity_poly.type
_entity_poly.pdbx_seq_one_letter_code
_entity_poly.pdbx_strand_id
1 'polypeptide(L)'
;MKIAEKLFGTHSDRELKIVNPIVDKIEAMRDSMMALSDEELRDKTKEYKKRLEEGETLDNLLPEAFATVREAARRVLGMEHYRVQLMGGVVLHQGRIAEMKTGEGKTLVSTLPAYLNALEGKGVHIVTVNDYLAKRDAEWMGKVHEFLGLTVGVVLNSMDNDERREAYNCDITYITNNELGFDYLRDNMVIYKEQLVQRGLHYAIIDEVDSVLIDEARTPLIISGQSGKSTSLYEACDILARQLVRGEESQEFSKMDAIMGIEVEESGDFIVNEKDKVVNLTQDGVKKVEQFFKIDNLADPDNLEIQHNIILALRAHNLMFRDQDYVVQDDQVLIVDEFTGRIMPGRRYSDGLHQAIEAKEHVKVKRESKTLATITFQNFFNKYDKKAGMTGTALTEEKEFRDIYGMDVIVIPTNKPVIREDLQDAVYKTKKEKYHAVVEEVIKAHEKGQPVLVGTITIDISEEISRLLKKAGIQHKVLNAKFHEMEAEIVADAGLHGAVTIATNMAGRGTDIKLDDEARAAGGLKIIGTERHESRRIDNQLRGRSGRQGDPGESQFFISLEDDLMRLFGSEKLMEVFNTLGVPENEQIQHKMLTNAIEKAQMKIEGNNFGIRKNLLEYDQVMNDQREIIYEERRRVLNGESMRDVIYKMITDRVENTIDTCISSDIPKEDWDLTELNELLLPIIPLKPITAALTDEVKDVKELKHKLKEQAVKLYEAKEAEFPEPEALRELERVILLKVIDRKWMDHIDDMDQLRQGIGLQAYGQKDPLVEYKMSGFDMFDDMIANIQEDTVRLLFHVRIEQKVEREQVAKVTGTNKDDSVAATPKRRETAKVYPNDPCPCGSGKKYKQCCGRR
;
A
#
# COMPACT_ATOMS: atom_id res chain seq x y z
N MET A 1 -9.17 -31.40 -14.86
CA MET A 1 -7.84 -30.78 -14.77
C MET A 1 -6.76 -31.78 -14.41
N LYS A 2 -6.82 -32.50 -13.28
CA LYS A 2 -5.75 -33.43 -12.82
C LYS A 2 -5.30 -34.54 -13.78
N ILE A 3 -6.11 -34.97 -14.73
CA ILE A 3 -5.74 -36.04 -15.69
C ILE A 3 -4.96 -35.44 -16.88
N ALA A 4 -5.35 -34.27 -17.36
CA ALA A 4 -4.63 -33.57 -18.43
C ALA A 4 -3.26 -33.08 -17.96
N GLU A 5 -3.16 -32.60 -16.70
CA GLU A 5 -1.90 -32.18 -16.07
C GLU A 5 -0.92 -33.34 -15.90
N LYS A 6 -1.39 -34.56 -15.61
CA LYS A 6 -0.55 -35.76 -15.53
C LYS A 6 -0.01 -36.21 -16.90
N LEU A 7 -0.74 -35.92 -17.99
CA LEU A 7 -0.36 -36.33 -19.35
C LEU A 7 0.51 -35.28 -20.08
N PHE A 8 0.22 -33.98 -19.86
CA PHE A 8 0.84 -32.87 -20.60
C PHE A 8 1.72 -31.96 -19.76
N GLY A 9 1.88 -32.24 -18.45
CA GLY A 9 2.56 -31.37 -17.51
C GLY A 9 1.75 -30.12 -17.14
N THR A 10 2.18 -29.41 -16.10
CA THR A 10 1.61 -28.13 -15.70
C THR A 10 1.99 -27.03 -16.69
N HIS A 11 1.39 -25.83 -16.55
CA HIS A 11 1.83 -24.64 -17.29
C HIS A 11 3.32 -24.37 -17.05
N SER A 12 3.74 -24.36 -15.79
CA SER A 12 5.15 -24.17 -15.41
C SER A 12 6.08 -25.21 -16.03
N ASP A 13 5.71 -26.49 -16.11
CA ASP A 13 6.54 -27.52 -16.73
C ASP A 13 6.78 -27.27 -18.22
N ARG A 14 5.81 -26.71 -18.93
CA ARG A 14 5.93 -26.38 -20.35
C ARG A 14 6.83 -25.17 -20.56
N GLU A 15 6.67 -24.13 -19.75
CA GLU A 15 7.50 -22.93 -19.81
C GLU A 15 8.95 -23.23 -19.43
N LEU A 16 9.19 -24.06 -18.44
CA LEU A 16 10.54 -24.48 -18.06
C LEU A 16 11.26 -25.27 -19.17
N LYS A 17 10.52 -25.95 -20.06
CA LYS A 17 11.12 -26.55 -21.25
C LYS A 17 11.69 -25.52 -22.22
N ILE A 18 11.12 -24.32 -22.27
CA ILE A 18 11.61 -23.20 -23.08
C ILE A 18 12.82 -22.55 -22.41
N VAL A 19 12.79 -22.44 -21.06
CA VAL A 19 13.87 -21.86 -20.27
C VAL A 19 15.12 -22.74 -20.21
N ASN A 20 14.96 -24.07 -20.14
CA ASN A 20 16.05 -25.02 -20.00
C ASN A 20 17.18 -24.86 -21.05
N PRO A 21 16.92 -24.72 -22.36
CA PRO A 21 17.98 -24.53 -23.34
C PRO A 21 18.80 -23.26 -23.13
N ILE A 22 18.21 -22.21 -22.54
CA ILE A 22 18.90 -20.97 -22.19
C ILE A 22 19.85 -21.26 -21.03
N VAL A 23 19.37 -21.96 -20.02
CA VAL A 23 20.17 -22.36 -18.85
C VAL A 23 21.32 -23.29 -19.27
N ASP A 24 21.10 -24.22 -20.20
CA ASP A 24 22.16 -25.10 -20.73
C ASP A 24 23.28 -24.28 -21.39
N LYS A 25 22.94 -23.19 -22.09
CA LYS A 25 23.96 -22.28 -22.66
C LYS A 25 24.73 -21.55 -21.57
N ILE A 26 24.07 -21.07 -20.51
CA ILE A 26 24.72 -20.41 -19.37
C ILE A 26 25.71 -21.37 -18.69
N GLU A 27 25.29 -22.60 -18.42
CA GLU A 27 26.12 -23.62 -17.81
C GLU A 27 27.32 -24.01 -18.67
N ALA A 28 27.16 -24.09 -19.98
CA ALA A 28 28.22 -24.38 -20.92
C ALA A 28 29.32 -23.29 -20.94
N MET A 29 29.01 -22.06 -20.58
CA MET A 29 29.96 -20.95 -20.49
C MET A 29 30.75 -20.92 -19.17
N ARG A 30 30.46 -21.78 -18.22
CA ARG A 30 31.06 -21.78 -16.89
C ARG A 30 32.60 -21.76 -16.93
N ASP A 31 33.20 -22.72 -17.63
CA ASP A 31 34.64 -22.87 -17.65
C ASP A 31 35.34 -21.71 -18.38
N SER A 32 34.73 -21.16 -19.40
CA SER A 32 35.25 -19.98 -20.11
C SER A 32 35.22 -18.73 -19.21
N MET A 33 34.18 -18.53 -18.41
CA MET A 33 34.11 -17.40 -17.46
C MET A 33 35.08 -17.59 -16.29
N MET A 34 35.28 -18.82 -15.82
CA MET A 34 36.25 -19.12 -14.76
C MET A 34 37.70 -18.83 -15.18
N ALA A 35 37.99 -18.95 -16.47
CA ALA A 35 39.35 -18.72 -17.01
C ALA A 35 39.70 -17.23 -17.10
N LEU A 36 38.71 -16.31 -17.06
CA LEU A 36 38.92 -14.86 -17.12
C LEU A 36 39.56 -14.34 -15.82
N SER A 37 40.45 -13.37 -15.95
CA SER A 37 40.90 -12.57 -14.82
C SER A 37 39.78 -11.67 -14.27
N ASP A 38 39.98 -11.07 -13.09
CA ASP A 38 39.01 -10.14 -12.51
C ASP A 38 38.79 -8.90 -13.38
N GLU A 39 39.85 -8.42 -14.03
CA GLU A 39 39.78 -7.27 -14.95
C GLU A 39 39.00 -7.62 -16.22
N GLU A 40 39.29 -8.74 -16.83
CA GLU A 40 38.57 -9.22 -18.02
C GLU A 40 37.09 -9.49 -17.74
N LEU A 41 36.75 -10.00 -16.54
CA LEU A 41 35.36 -10.22 -16.14
C LEU A 41 34.63 -8.88 -15.94
N ARG A 42 35.28 -7.85 -15.40
CA ARG A 42 34.71 -6.49 -15.29
C ARG A 42 34.53 -5.82 -16.65
N ASP A 43 35.49 -6.00 -17.54
CA ASP A 43 35.43 -5.42 -18.89
C ASP A 43 34.30 -6.00 -19.74
N LYS A 44 33.77 -7.19 -19.39
CA LYS A 44 32.56 -7.73 -19.99
C LYS A 44 31.38 -6.76 -19.89
N THR A 45 31.22 -6.04 -18.79
CA THR A 45 30.17 -5.03 -18.63
C THR A 45 30.27 -3.92 -19.68
N LYS A 46 31.48 -3.46 -19.99
CA LYS A 46 31.71 -2.45 -21.03
C LYS A 46 31.45 -3.00 -22.42
N GLU A 47 31.86 -4.25 -22.66
CA GLU A 47 31.57 -4.96 -23.90
C GLU A 47 30.07 -5.09 -24.13
N TYR A 48 29.28 -5.52 -23.11
CA TYR A 48 27.86 -5.68 -23.24
C TYR A 48 27.13 -4.35 -23.45
N LYS A 49 27.50 -3.29 -22.74
CA LYS A 49 26.94 -1.95 -22.97
C LYS A 49 27.18 -1.48 -24.40
N LYS A 50 28.38 -1.70 -24.93
CA LYS A 50 28.70 -1.36 -26.33
C LYS A 50 27.87 -2.17 -27.34
N ARG A 51 27.68 -3.47 -27.11
CA ARG A 51 26.86 -4.35 -27.98
C ARG A 51 25.39 -3.91 -27.97
N LEU A 52 24.86 -3.44 -26.82
CA LEU A 52 23.54 -2.84 -26.73
C LEU A 52 23.42 -1.55 -27.53
N GLU A 53 24.45 -0.67 -27.48
CA GLU A 53 24.51 0.55 -28.29
C GLU A 53 24.58 0.24 -29.80
N GLU A 54 25.18 -0.88 -30.17
CA GLU A 54 25.25 -1.38 -31.57
C GLU A 54 23.92 -2.05 -31.99
N GLY A 55 22.93 -2.16 -31.12
CA GLY A 55 21.58 -2.64 -31.43
C GLY A 55 21.32 -4.12 -31.08
N GLU A 56 22.20 -4.77 -30.34
CA GLU A 56 21.93 -6.12 -29.82
C GLU A 56 20.87 -6.07 -28.71
N THR A 57 20.11 -7.13 -28.55
CA THR A 57 19.03 -7.19 -27.55
C THR A 57 19.52 -7.81 -26.24
N LEU A 58 18.84 -7.45 -25.12
CA LEU A 58 19.12 -8.06 -23.81
C LEU A 58 18.94 -9.59 -23.82
N ASP A 59 17.96 -10.09 -24.56
CA ASP A 59 17.72 -11.55 -24.70
C ASP A 59 18.90 -12.29 -25.35
N ASN A 60 19.59 -11.66 -26.30
CA ASN A 60 20.78 -12.24 -26.91
C ASN A 60 21.97 -12.24 -25.95
N LEU A 61 22.10 -11.20 -25.14
CA LEU A 61 23.17 -11.07 -24.15
C LEU A 61 22.94 -11.92 -22.90
N LEU A 62 21.69 -12.32 -22.61
CA LEU A 62 21.28 -12.99 -21.39
C LEU A 62 22.19 -14.17 -21.00
N PRO A 63 22.52 -15.13 -21.89
CA PRO A 63 23.34 -16.28 -21.47
C PRO A 63 24.75 -15.86 -21.03
N GLU A 64 25.40 -14.93 -21.73
CA GLU A 64 26.74 -14.44 -21.40
C GLU A 64 26.71 -13.60 -20.11
N ALA A 65 25.74 -12.69 -20.00
CA ALA A 65 25.60 -11.85 -18.83
C ALA A 65 25.32 -12.65 -17.55
N PHE A 66 24.46 -13.67 -17.62
CA PHE A 66 24.17 -14.54 -16.48
C PHE A 66 25.37 -15.39 -16.09
N ALA A 67 26.14 -15.90 -17.07
CA ALA A 67 27.37 -16.61 -16.81
C ALA A 67 28.42 -15.70 -16.12
N THR A 68 28.49 -14.43 -16.52
CA THR A 68 29.35 -13.42 -15.90
C THR A 68 28.97 -13.15 -14.45
N VAL A 69 27.67 -12.93 -14.16
CA VAL A 69 27.17 -12.73 -12.77
C VAL A 69 27.41 -13.97 -11.92
N ARG A 70 27.17 -15.16 -12.47
CA ARG A 70 27.37 -16.43 -11.77
C ARG A 70 28.82 -16.56 -11.30
N GLU A 71 29.78 -16.25 -12.16
CA GLU A 71 31.20 -16.31 -11.82
C GLU A 71 31.59 -15.18 -10.84
N ALA A 72 31.07 -13.97 -11.02
CA ALA A 72 31.29 -12.88 -10.09
C ALA A 72 30.77 -13.21 -8.68
N ALA A 73 29.56 -13.78 -8.57
CA ALA A 73 29.00 -14.20 -7.29
C ALA A 73 29.86 -15.31 -6.63
N ARG A 74 30.39 -16.25 -7.42
CA ARG A 74 31.29 -17.27 -6.92
C ARG A 74 32.57 -16.66 -6.34
N ARG A 75 33.15 -15.66 -7.01
CA ARG A 75 34.40 -15.01 -6.53
C ARG A 75 34.16 -14.13 -5.31
N VAL A 76 33.10 -13.30 -5.35
CA VAL A 76 32.87 -12.26 -4.36
C VAL A 76 32.17 -12.79 -3.11
N LEU A 77 31.17 -13.67 -3.29
CA LEU A 77 30.34 -14.19 -2.20
C LEU A 77 30.65 -15.63 -1.82
N GLY A 78 31.46 -16.34 -2.62
CA GLY A 78 31.69 -17.78 -2.45
C GLY A 78 30.44 -18.62 -2.81
N MET A 79 29.47 -18.03 -3.50
CA MET A 79 28.19 -18.66 -3.85
C MET A 79 28.03 -18.72 -5.38
N GLU A 80 27.95 -19.93 -5.89
CA GLU A 80 27.66 -20.15 -7.30
C GLU A 80 26.17 -20.46 -7.48
N HIS A 81 25.52 -19.82 -8.45
CA HIS A 81 24.10 -20.06 -8.71
C HIS A 81 23.82 -21.50 -9.14
N TYR A 82 22.83 -22.11 -8.51
CA TYR A 82 22.33 -23.42 -8.91
C TYR A 82 21.51 -23.32 -10.20
N ARG A 83 21.37 -24.44 -10.91
CA ARG A 83 20.58 -24.51 -12.14
C ARG A 83 19.16 -23.94 -11.94
N VAL A 84 18.49 -24.30 -10.86
CA VAL A 84 17.13 -23.80 -10.55
C VAL A 84 17.10 -22.29 -10.31
N GLN A 85 18.19 -21.72 -9.79
CA GLN A 85 18.33 -20.28 -9.62
C GLN A 85 18.53 -19.55 -10.95
N LEU A 86 19.27 -20.15 -11.90
CA LEU A 86 19.38 -19.64 -13.27
C LEU A 86 18.03 -19.63 -13.98
N MET A 87 17.22 -20.70 -13.80
CA MET A 87 15.84 -20.74 -14.31
C MET A 87 15.01 -19.58 -13.73
N GLY A 88 15.06 -19.36 -12.41
CA GLY A 88 14.38 -18.26 -11.76
C GLY A 88 14.80 -16.90 -12.31
N GLY A 89 16.10 -16.69 -12.54
CA GLY A 89 16.64 -15.48 -13.12
C GLY A 89 16.10 -15.19 -14.54
N VAL A 90 16.01 -16.23 -15.39
CA VAL A 90 15.42 -16.10 -16.72
C VAL A 90 13.94 -15.72 -16.66
N VAL A 91 13.16 -16.36 -15.77
CA VAL A 91 11.75 -16.06 -15.59
C VAL A 91 11.55 -14.61 -15.14
N LEU A 92 12.39 -14.12 -14.19
CA LEU A 92 12.36 -12.73 -13.76
C LEU A 92 12.70 -11.77 -14.90
N HIS A 93 13.71 -12.08 -15.71
CA HIS A 93 14.05 -11.25 -16.87
C HIS A 93 12.89 -11.16 -17.86
N GLN A 94 12.08 -12.20 -18.00
CA GLN A 94 10.89 -12.21 -18.86
C GLN A 94 9.72 -11.37 -18.31
N GLY A 95 9.86 -10.70 -17.18
CA GLY A 95 8.78 -9.92 -16.55
C GLY A 95 7.68 -10.79 -15.91
N ARG A 96 8.04 -11.95 -15.40
CA ARG A 96 7.11 -12.94 -14.82
C ARG A 96 7.42 -13.15 -13.33
N ILE A 97 6.58 -13.91 -12.65
CA ILE A 97 6.76 -14.26 -11.25
C ILE A 97 7.45 -15.63 -11.15
N ALA A 98 8.62 -15.67 -10.51
CA ALA A 98 9.31 -16.89 -10.15
C ALA A 98 8.84 -17.36 -8.77
N GLU A 99 7.99 -18.40 -8.70
CA GLU A 99 7.70 -19.05 -7.43
C GLU A 99 8.84 -20.00 -7.05
N MET A 100 9.69 -19.55 -6.15
CA MET A 100 10.79 -20.33 -5.59
C MET A 100 10.55 -20.55 -4.11
N LYS A 101 10.60 -21.79 -3.65
CA LYS A 101 10.34 -22.08 -2.24
C LYS A 101 11.30 -21.30 -1.33
N THR A 102 10.86 -21.05 -0.11
CA THR A 102 11.66 -20.33 0.89
C THR A 102 12.97 -21.11 1.15
N GLY A 103 14.10 -20.41 1.23
CA GLY A 103 15.42 -21.04 1.38
C GLY A 103 16.09 -21.46 0.07
N GLU A 104 15.50 -21.20 -1.10
CA GLU A 104 16.12 -21.46 -2.42
C GLU A 104 17.05 -20.32 -2.90
N GLY A 105 17.28 -19.30 -2.08
CA GLY A 105 18.23 -18.21 -2.39
C GLY A 105 17.70 -17.18 -3.39
N LYS A 106 16.44 -16.78 -3.29
CA LYS A 106 15.80 -15.75 -4.14
C LYS A 106 16.63 -14.47 -4.24
N THR A 107 17.20 -14.01 -3.13
CA THR A 107 18.04 -12.81 -3.10
C THR A 107 19.23 -12.89 -4.03
N LEU A 108 19.86 -14.08 -4.12
CA LEU A 108 20.96 -14.31 -5.07
C LEU A 108 20.45 -14.35 -6.52
N VAL A 109 19.26 -14.92 -6.74
CA VAL A 109 18.65 -15.01 -8.08
C VAL A 109 18.40 -13.63 -8.66
N SER A 110 17.96 -12.65 -7.86
CA SER A 110 17.67 -11.28 -8.32
C SER A 110 18.89 -10.60 -8.93
N THR A 111 20.11 -10.99 -8.57
CA THR A 111 21.34 -10.41 -9.13
C THR A 111 21.47 -10.63 -10.63
N LEU A 112 20.97 -11.75 -11.15
CA LEU A 112 21.05 -12.11 -12.56
C LEU A 112 20.28 -11.12 -13.46
N PRO A 113 18.94 -11.00 -13.31
CA PRO A 113 18.17 -10.06 -14.13
C PRO A 113 18.46 -8.60 -13.79
N ALA A 114 18.84 -8.28 -12.55
CA ALA A 114 19.20 -6.92 -12.16
C ALA A 114 20.42 -6.44 -12.96
N TYR A 115 21.48 -7.24 -12.99
CA TYR A 115 22.68 -6.91 -13.77
C TYR A 115 22.36 -6.72 -15.24
N LEU A 116 21.67 -7.68 -15.86
CA LEU A 116 21.37 -7.66 -17.29
C LEU A 116 20.58 -6.42 -17.70
N ASN A 117 19.52 -6.10 -16.95
CA ASN A 117 18.67 -4.94 -17.27
C ASN A 117 19.31 -3.60 -16.88
N ALA A 118 20.24 -3.58 -15.91
CA ALA A 118 20.99 -2.38 -15.56
C ALA A 118 21.97 -1.93 -16.66
N LEU A 119 22.36 -2.83 -17.56
CA LEU A 119 23.23 -2.50 -18.70
C LEU A 119 22.64 -1.43 -19.63
N GLU A 120 21.30 -1.30 -19.69
CA GLU A 120 20.65 -0.22 -20.46
C GLU A 120 20.82 1.18 -19.84
N GLY A 121 21.31 1.29 -18.61
CA GLY A 121 21.52 2.58 -17.94
C GLY A 121 20.23 3.30 -17.52
N LYS A 122 19.07 2.66 -17.62
CA LYS A 122 17.77 3.25 -17.29
C LYS A 122 17.36 3.09 -15.82
N GLY A 123 18.10 2.29 -15.05
CA GLY A 123 17.87 2.00 -13.63
C GLY A 123 16.99 0.76 -13.39
N VAL A 124 17.39 0.00 -12.39
CA VAL A 124 16.68 -1.19 -11.92
C VAL A 124 16.36 -1.00 -10.45
N HIS A 125 15.11 -1.19 -10.07
CA HIS A 125 14.67 -1.12 -8.69
C HIS A 125 14.44 -2.55 -8.16
N ILE A 126 15.13 -2.90 -7.06
CA ILE A 126 14.88 -4.13 -6.31
C ILE A 126 14.04 -3.75 -5.09
N VAL A 127 12.78 -4.16 -5.13
CA VAL A 127 11.76 -3.74 -4.17
C VAL A 127 11.59 -4.80 -3.10
N THR A 128 11.70 -4.40 -1.84
CA THR A 128 11.54 -5.26 -0.67
C THR A 128 10.44 -4.74 0.26
N VAL A 129 10.12 -5.49 1.32
CA VAL A 129 9.03 -5.15 2.24
C VAL A 129 9.45 -4.29 3.43
N ASN A 130 10.74 -4.11 3.71
CA ASN A 130 11.21 -3.27 4.81
C ASN A 130 12.66 -2.80 4.61
N ASP A 131 13.05 -1.74 5.33
CA ASP A 131 14.37 -1.10 5.26
C ASP A 131 15.52 -2.03 5.65
N TYR A 132 15.29 -2.93 6.62
CA TYR A 132 16.31 -3.89 7.03
C TYR A 132 16.72 -4.80 5.86
N LEU A 133 15.75 -5.35 5.14
CA LEU A 133 16.02 -6.19 3.98
C LEU A 133 16.65 -5.39 2.83
N ALA A 134 16.16 -4.19 2.55
CA ALA A 134 16.72 -3.32 1.53
C ALA A 134 18.21 -3.04 1.78
N LYS A 135 18.55 -2.66 3.01
CA LYS A 135 19.93 -2.39 3.41
C LYS A 135 20.80 -3.65 3.37
N ARG A 136 20.33 -4.74 4.01
CA ARG A 136 21.07 -6.00 4.04
C ARG A 136 21.39 -6.52 2.65
N ASP A 137 20.38 -6.52 1.77
CA ASP A 137 20.53 -7.08 0.44
C ASP A 137 21.37 -6.19 -0.47
N ALA A 138 21.29 -4.87 -0.32
CA ALA A 138 22.19 -3.92 -0.99
C ALA A 138 23.65 -4.14 -0.56
N GLU A 139 23.93 -4.25 0.75
CA GLU A 139 25.28 -4.46 1.28
C GLU A 139 25.84 -5.83 0.92
N TRP A 140 24.99 -6.84 0.76
CA TRP A 140 25.41 -8.21 0.48
C TRP A 140 25.52 -8.49 -1.02
N MET A 141 24.42 -8.32 -1.75
CA MET A 141 24.36 -8.60 -3.21
C MET A 141 25.00 -7.47 -4.02
N GLY A 142 24.97 -6.25 -3.53
CA GLY A 142 25.60 -5.09 -4.17
C GLY A 142 27.07 -5.31 -4.51
N LYS A 143 27.79 -6.07 -3.67
CA LYS A 143 29.20 -6.42 -3.92
C LYS A 143 29.43 -7.12 -5.26
N VAL A 144 28.46 -7.91 -5.74
CA VAL A 144 28.53 -8.58 -7.05
C VAL A 144 28.43 -7.56 -8.18
N HIS A 145 27.51 -6.63 -8.05
CA HIS A 145 27.27 -5.58 -9.05
C HIS A 145 28.42 -4.57 -9.12
N GLU A 146 28.90 -4.15 -7.95
CA GLU A 146 30.06 -3.24 -7.83
C GLU A 146 31.33 -3.89 -8.37
N PHE A 147 31.53 -5.20 -8.09
CA PHE A 147 32.63 -5.95 -8.67
C PHE A 147 32.59 -5.94 -10.21
N LEU A 148 31.43 -6.01 -10.80
CA LEU A 148 31.22 -5.93 -12.24
C LEU A 148 31.16 -4.51 -12.80
N GLY A 149 31.38 -3.48 -11.96
CA GLY A 149 31.48 -2.08 -12.35
C GLY A 149 30.15 -1.34 -12.51
N LEU A 150 29.07 -1.85 -11.90
CA LEU A 150 27.79 -1.14 -11.76
C LEU A 150 27.71 -0.43 -10.42
N THR A 151 26.93 0.65 -10.36
CA THR A 151 26.66 1.40 -9.14
C THR A 151 25.42 0.85 -8.43
N VAL A 152 25.49 0.79 -7.09
CA VAL A 152 24.40 0.31 -6.26
C VAL A 152 24.02 1.35 -5.24
N GLY A 153 22.72 1.67 -5.16
CA GLY A 153 22.13 2.56 -4.19
C GLY A 153 21.13 1.83 -3.28
N VAL A 154 20.87 2.41 -2.12
CA VAL A 154 19.78 1.99 -1.23
C VAL A 154 19.00 3.22 -0.80
N VAL A 155 17.68 3.13 -0.82
CA VAL A 155 16.80 4.18 -0.31
C VAL A 155 16.12 3.68 0.95
N LEU A 156 16.30 4.44 2.04
CA LEU A 156 15.74 4.16 3.35
C LEU A 156 14.86 5.31 3.79
N ASN A 157 13.93 5.04 4.68
CA ASN A 157 12.99 6.05 5.20
C ASN A 157 13.70 7.27 5.83
N SER A 158 14.83 7.06 6.50
CA SER A 158 15.58 8.12 7.19
C SER A 158 16.39 9.07 6.29
N MET A 159 16.49 8.79 4.98
CA MET A 159 17.30 9.55 4.04
C MET A 159 16.62 10.84 3.59
N ASP A 160 17.41 11.89 3.38
CA ASP A 160 16.94 13.13 2.79
C ASP A 160 16.81 13.03 1.24
N ASN A 161 16.28 14.07 0.61
CA ASN A 161 16.01 14.06 -0.83
C ASN A 161 17.28 14.01 -1.69
N ASP A 162 18.38 14.57 -1.22
CA ASP A 162 19.64 14.57 -1.97
C ASP A 162 20.29 13.19 -1.94
N GLU A 163 20.30 12.54 -0.77
CA GLU A 163 20.74 11.16 -0.61
C GLU A 163 19.88 10.19 -1.44
N ARG A 164 18.55 10.40 -1.44
CA ARG A 164 17.63 9.59 -2.27
C ARG A 164 17.92 9.75 -3.75
N ARG A 165 18.14 10.99 -4.21
CA ARG A 165 18.46 11.28 -5.61
C ARG A 165 19.75 10.59 -6.06
N GLU A 166 20.79 10.62 -5.23
CA GLU A 166 22.02 9.90 -5.48
C GLU A 166 21.78 8.39 -5.60
N ALA A 167 21.00 7.82 -4.69
CA ALA A 167 20.65 6.40 -4.71
C ALA A 167 19.83 5.99 -5.95
N TYR A 168 18.86 6.79 -6.36
CA TYR A 168 18.07 6.51 -7.58
C TYR A 168 18.88 6.69 -8.88
N ASN A 169 19.95 7.47 -8.86
CA ASN A 169 20.84 7.63 -10.01
C ASN A 169 21.82 6.46 -10.18
N CYS A 170 21.92 5.56 -9.22
CA CYS A 170 22.67 4.32 -9.37
C CYS A 170 22.05 3.41 -10.45
N ASP A 171 22.85 2.48 -10.98
CA ASP A 171 22.38 1.49 -11.96
C ASP A 171 21.32 0.55 -11.35
N ILE A 172 21.50 0.19 -10.07
CA ILE A 172 20.60 -0.67 -9.30
C ILE A 172 20.31 0.00 -7.97
N THR A 173 19.01 0.11 -7.61
CA THR A 173 18.56 0.71 -6.36
C THR A 173 17.72 -0.28 -5.56
N TYR A 174 18.11 -0.56 -4.30
CA TYR A 174 17.32 -1.32 -3.34
C TYR A 174 16.43 -0.38 -2.55
N ILE A 175 15.16 -0.72 -2.42
CA ILE A 175 14.17 0.18 -1.81
C ILE A 175 12.96 -0.60 -1.28
N THR A 176 12.24 -0.03 -0.31
CA THR A 176 10.96 -0.57 0.10
C THR A 176 9.83 -0.15 -0.83
N ASN A 177 8.82 -1.00 -0.94
CA ASN A 177 7.63 -0.72 -1.75
C ASN A 177 6.92 0.57 -1.34
N ASN A 178 6.86 0.87 -0.04
CA ASN A 178 6.21 2.07 0.49
C ASN A 178 6.99 3.34 0.09
N GLU A 179 8.31 3.39 0.37
CA GLU A 179 9.13 4.55 0.06
C GLU A 179 9.17 4.83 -1.43
N LEU A 180 9.27 3.77 -2.24
CA LEU A 180 9.25 3.89 -3.69
C LEU A 180 7.98 4.57 -4.23
N GLY A 181 6.83 4.17 -3.70
CA GLY A 181 5.56 4.78 -4.08
C GLY A 181 5.35 6.18 -3.48
N PHE A 182 5.83 6.42 -2.25
CA PHE A 182 5.78 7.76 -1.68
C PHE A 182 6.73 8.74 -2.39
N ASP A 183 7.90 8.29 -2.81
CA ASP A 183 8.80 9.14 -3.61
C ASP A 183 8.16 9.50 -4.95
N TYR A 184 7.44 8.56 -5.60
CA TYR A 184 6.67 8.88 -6.79
C TYR A 184 5.61 9.96 -6.52
N LEU A 185 4.86 9.86 -5.42
CA LEU A 185 3.87 10.87 -5.07
C LEU A 185 4.52 12.21 -4.71
N ARG A 186 5.63 12.19 -3.94
CA ARG A 186 6.40 13.39 -3.59
C ARG A 186 6.94 14.10 -4.83
N ASP A 187 7.49 13.36 -5.78
CA ASP A 187 8.00 13.91 -7.04
C ASP A 187 6.91 14.61 -7.87
N ASN A 188 5.67 14.14 -7.77
CA ASN A 188 4.54 14.81 -8.42
C ASN A 188 3.97 16.00 -7.61
N MET A 189 4.57 16.35 -6.48
CA MET A 189 4.21 17.51 -5.66
C MET A 189 5.32 18.55 -5.57
N VAL A 190 6.52 18.30 -6.14
CA VAL A 190 7.64 19.25 -6.13
C VAL A 190 7.35 20.43 -7.04
N ILE A 191 7.93 21.58 -6.72
CA ILE A 191 7.75 22.84 -7.47
C ILE A 191 8.94 23.22 -8.36
N TYR A 192 10.09 22.55 -8.16
CA TYR A 192 11.28 22.70 -8.97
C TYR A 192 11.78 21.37 -9.48
N LYS A 193 12.28 21.33 -10.71
CA LYS A 193 12.80 20.10 -11.35
C LYS A 193 13.95 19.46 -10.57
N GLU A 194 14.78 20.27 -9.95
CA GLU A 194 15.93 19.84 -9.15
C GLU A 194 15.53 19.10 -7.87
N GLN A 195 14.26 19.22 -7.45
CA GLN A 195 13.72 18.52 -6.28
C GLN A 195 13.30 17.09 -6.60
N LEU A 196 13.16 16.72 -7.86
CA LEU A 196 12.84 15.36 -8.27
C LEU A 196 13.92 14.40 -7.79
N VAL A 197 13.52 13.29 -7.21
CA VAL A 197 14.43 12.24 -6.73
C VAL A 197 14.49 11.05 -7.68
N GLN A 198 13.35 10.65 -8.29
CA GLN A 198 13.27 9.54 -9.21
C GLN A 198 13.60 9.99 -10.65
N ARG A 199 14.25 9.12 -11.41
CA ARG A 199 14.56 9.38 -12.84
C ARG A 199 13.60 8.69 -13.80
N GLY A 200 13.00 7.58 -13.41
CA GLY A 200 12.07 6.81 -14.24
C GLY A 200 11.73 5.45 -13.65
N LEU A 201 10.70 4.81 -14.18
CA LEU A 201 10.19 3.52 -13.72
C LEU A 201 10.41 2.47 -14.81
N HIS A 202 11.67 2.08 -15.02
CA HIS A 202 12.02 1.17 -16.11
C HIS A 202 11.82 -0.31 -15.75
N TYR A 203 12.55 -0.85 -14.77
CA TYR A 203 12.42 -2.26 -14.39
C TYR A 203 12.37 -2.42 -12.88
N ALA A 204 11.35 -3.13 -12.39
CA ALA A 204 11.20 -3.51 -11.00
C ALA A 204 11.30 -5.02 -10.81
N ILE A 205 12.13 -5.45 -9.85
CA ILE A 205 12.16 -6.80 -9.33
C ILE A 205 11.58 -6.75 -7.91
N ILE A 206 10.40 -7.34 -7.72
CA ILE A 206 9.64 -7.28 -6.47
C ILE A 206 9.92 -8.55 -5.68
N ASP A 207 10.67 -8.43 -4.56
CA ASP A 207 10.84 -9.54 -3.63
C ASP A 207 9.61 -9.66 -2.74
N GLU A 208 9.26 -10.90 -2.40
CA GLU A 208 8.02 -11.22 -1.69
C GLU A 208 6.81 -10.56 -2.35
N VAL A 209 6.70 -10.74 -3.67
CA VAL A 209 5.72 -10.08 -4.54
C VAL A 209 4.27 -10.28 -4.09
N ASP A 210 3.96 -11.38 -3.46
CA ASP A 210 2.65 -11.66 -2.88
C ASP A 210 2.33 -10.78 -1.65
N SER A 211 3.33 -10.40 -0.87
CA SER A 211 3.14 -9.42 0.19
C SER A 211 2.86 -8.04 -0.38
N VAL A 212 3.70 -7.60 -1.30
CA VAL A 212 3.65 -6.25 -1.86
C VAL A 212 2.38 -6.04 -2.69
N LEU A 213 2.07 -6.96 -3.59
CA LEU A 213 1.01 -6.78 -4.58
C LEU A 213 -0.35 -7.38 -4.19
N ILE A 214 -0.41 -8.19 -3.14
CA ILE A 214 -1.66 -8.78 -2.66
C ILE A 214 -2.01 -8.28 -1.25
N ASP A 215 -1.12 -8.49 -0.24
CA ASP A 215 -1.45 -8.14 1.14
C ASP A 215 -1.50 -6.63 1.36
N GLU A 216 -0.45 -5.92 0.97
CA GLU A 216 -0.34 -4.47 1.16
C GLU A 216 -1.17 -3.67 0.15
N ALA A 217 -1.57 -4.29 -0.97
CA ALA A 217 -2.36 -3.66 -2.02
C ALA A 217 -3.86 -3.51 -1.69
N ARG A 218 -4.28 -3.80 -0.46
CA ARG A 218 -5.64 -3.56 0.03
C ARG A 218 -5.92 -2.09 0.30
N THR A 219 -4.89 -1.29 0.55
CA THR A 219 -5.00 0.14 0.82
C THR A 219 -4.07 0.92 -0.11
N PRO A 220 -4.51 2.07 -0.63
CA PRO A 220 -3.64 2.92 -1.46
C PRO A 220 -2.54 3.58 -0.62
N LEU A 221 -1.53 4.09 -1.28
CA LEU A 221 -0.57 5.02 -0.71
C LEU A 221 -1.20 6.41 -0.64
N ILE A 222 -1.14 7.06 0.51
CA ILE A 222 -1.77 8.37 0.72
C ILE A 222 -0.76 9.30 1.39
N ILE A 223 -0.58 10.48 0.80
CA ILE A 223 0.09 11.61 1.44
C ILE A 223 -0.97 12.55 1.96
N SER A 224 -0.89 12.90 3.24
CA SER A 224 -1.88 13.73 3.92
C SER A 224 -1.31 15.08 4.34
N GLY A 225 -2.17 16.10 4.34
CA GLY A 225 -1.92 17.43 4.87
C GLY A 225 -2.97 17.84 5.91
N GLN A 226 -2.80 18.99 6.54
CA GLN A 226 -3.76 19.47 7.53
C GLN A 226 -5.05 19.98 6.86
N SER A 227 -6.19 19.50 7.36
CA SER A 227 -7.51 20.05 7.04
C SER A 227 -7.88 21.20 7.97
N GLY A 228 -8.69 22.14 7.48
CA GLY A 228 -9.23 23.24 8.28
C GLY A 228 -10.46 22.89 9.12
N LYS A 229 -11.00 21.65 9.04
CA LYS A 229 -12.26 21.25 9.66
C LYS A 229 -12.17 21.16 11.21
N SER A 230 -13.31 21.32 11.87
CA SER A 230 -13.45 21.36 13.34
C SER A 230 -13.38 19.94 13.93
N THR A 231 -12.75 19.82 15.09
CA THR A 231 -12.65 18.54 15.85
C THR A 231 -13.82 18.32 16.81
N SER A 232 -14.65 19.35 17.06
CA SER A 232 -15.74 19.30 18.05
C SER A 232 -16.88 18.35 17.68
N LEU A 233 -17.09 18.08 16.40
CA LEU A 233 -18.14 17.18 15.93
C LEU A 233 -17.86 15.72 16.30
N TYR A 234 -16.61 15.29 16.30
CA TYR A 234 -16.21 13.94 16.71
C TYR A 234 -16.53 13.66 18.19
N GLU A 235 -16.27 14.64 19.07
CA GLU A 235 -16.60 14.53 20.49
C GLU A 235 -18.12 14.46 20.72
N ALA A 236 -18.89 15.26 19.98
CA ALA A 236 -20.36 15.23 20.06
C ALA A 236 -20.93 13.88 19.56
N CYS A 237 -20.39 13.34 18.46
CA CYS A 237 -20.77 12.04 17.94
C CYS A 237 -20.37 10.88 18.89
N ASP A 238 -19.22 10.96 19.54
CA ASP A 238 -18.83 9.97 20.57
C ASP A 238 -19.83 9.93 21.74
N ILE A 239 -20.24 11.09 22.25
CA ILE A 239 -21.23 11.17 23.32
C ILE A 239 -22.56 10.53 22.92
N LEU A 240 -23.02 10.77 21.70
CA LEU A 240 -24.25 10.19 21.18
C LEU A 240 -24.09 8.68 20.94
N ALA A 241 -23.00 8.25 20.34
CA ALA A 241 -22.74 6.83 20.03
C ALA A 241 -22.81 5.93 21.29
N ARG A 242 -22.39 6.44 22.43
CA ARG A 242 -22.50 5.74 23.74
C ARG A 242 -23.93 5.61 24.28
N GLN A 243 -24.85 6.43 23.78
CA GLN A 243 -26.26 6.42 24.20
C GLN A 243 -27.13 5.55 23.29
N LEU A 244 -26.67 5.26 22.07
CA LEU A 244 -27.37 4.44 21.12
C LEU A 244 -27.26 2.96 21.49
N VAL A 245 -28.32 2.22 21.27
CA VAL A 245 -28.45 0.81 21.63
C VAL A 245 -28.26 -0.06 20.39
N ARG A 246 -27.31 -1.01 20.49
CA ARG A 246 -27.08 -1.99 19.41
C ARG A 246 -28.28 -2.93 19.29
N GLY A 247 -28.79 -3.08 18.08
CA GLY A 247 -29.77 -4.08 17.72
C GLY A 247 -29.17 -5.43 17.38
N GLU A 248 -29.99 -6.45 17.32
CA GLU A 248 -29.56 -7.77 16.84
C GLU A 248 -29.75 -7.86 15.33
N GLU A 249 -28.79 -8.45 14.63
CA GLU A 249 -28.88 -8.76 13.21
C GLU A 249 -29.94 -9.86 13.04
N SER A 250 -31.08 -9.56 12.42
CA SER A 250 -32.05 -10.60 12.09
C SER A 250 -31.43 -11.59 11.10
N GLN A 251 -31.60 -12.86 11.33
CA GLN A 251 -31.08 -13.97 10.51
C GLN A 251 -31.21 -13.70 9.01
N GLU A 252 -30.20 -14.13 8.24
CA GLU A 252 -30.03 -13.91 6.79
C GLU A 252 -31.35 -13.79 6.01
N PHE A 253 -31.61 -12.59 5.53
CA PHE A 253 -32.72 -12.30 4.65
C PHE A 253 -32.54 -13.08 3.34
N SER A 254 -33.35 -14.09 3.16
CA SER A 254 -33.41 -14.80 1.88
C SER A 254 -34.01 -13.87 0.83
N LYS A 255 -33.47 -13.88 -0.40
CA LYS A 255 -34.11 -13.20 -1.55
C LYS A 255 -35.60 -13.50 -1.70
N MET A 256 -36.07 -14.60 -1.09
CA MET A 256 -37.46 -15.04 -1.06
C MET A 256 -38.30 -14.22 -0.08
N ASP A 257 -37.71 -13.76 1.03
CA ASP A 257 -38.40 -12.96 2.04
C ASP A 257 -38.64 -11.52 1.57
N ALA A 258 -37.68 -10.96 0.82
CA ALA A 258 -37.84 -9.69 0.16
C ALA A 258 -38.94 -9.68 -0.90
N ILE A 259 -39.17 -10.80 -1.60
CA ILE A 259 -40.25 -10.97 -2.60
C ILE A 259 -41.62 -11.15 -1.91
N MET A 260 -41.67 -11.66 -0.69
CA MET A 260 -42.89 -11.86 0.08
C MET A 260 -43.33 -10.61 0.87
N GLY A 261 -42.61 -9.52 0.84
CA GLY A 261 -42.98 -8.26 1.50
C GLY A 261 -42.99 -8.36 3.02
N ILE A 262 -42.17 -9.19 3.62
CA ILE A 262 -42.05 -9.33 5.06
C ILE A 262 -41.22 -8.13 5.53
N GLU A 263 -41.84 -7.19 6.21
CA GLU A 263 -41.14 -6.10 6.92
C GLU A 263 -40.44 -6.68 8.14
N VAL A 264 -39.15 -6.54 8.20
CA VAL A 264 -38.34 -6.91 9.38
C VAL A 264 -38.45 -5.80 10.39
N GLU A 265 -38.95 -6.12 11.59
CA GLU A 265 -38.79 -5.21 12.73
C GLU A 265 -37.31 -5.12 13.08
N GLU A 266 -36.65 -4.04 12.68
CA GLU A 266 -35.28 -3.70 13.09
C GLU A 266 -35.34 -3.39 14.58
N SER A 267 -34.61 -4.15 15.41
CA SER A 267 -34.48 -3.87 16.83
C SER A 267 -33.27 -2.98 17.11
N GLY A 268 -33.38 -2.04 18.05
CA GLY A 268 -32.29 -1.14 18.43
C GLY A 268 -32.12 0.07 17.53
N ASP A 269 -31.06 0.84 17.78
CA ASP A 269 -30.78 2.11 17.08
C ASP A 269 -29.80 1.93 15.92
N PHE A 270 -28.98 0.88 15.97
CA PHE A 270 -28.04 0.55 14.90
C PHE A 270 -27.75 -0.96 14.86
N ILE A 271 -27.37 -1.44 13.69
CA ILE A 271 -27.00 -2.84 13.43
C ILE A 271 -25.53 -2.89 13.05
N VAL A 272 -24.79 -3.88 13.58
CA VAL A 272 -23.37 -4.11 13.29
C VAL A 272 -23.21 -5.40 12.51
N ASN A 273 -22.67 -5.33 11.30
CA ASN A 273 -22.22 -6.47 10.54
C ASN A 273 -20.71 -6.64 10.75
N GLU A 274 -20.32 -7.53 11.65
CA GLU A 274 -18.92 -7.79 11.98
C GLU A 274 -18.14 -8.39 10.80
N LYS A 275 -18.81 -9.13 9.94
CA LYS A 275 -18.21 -9.81 8.79
C LYS A 275 -17.79 -8.85 7.69
N ASP A 276 -18.63 -7.85 7.44
CA ASP A 276 -18.39 -6.83 6.41
C ASP A 276 -17.76 -5.55 7.02
N LYS A 277 -17.58 -5.53 8.35
CA LYS A 277 -17.06 -4.37 9.12
C LYS A 277 -17.87 -3.08 8.89
N VAL A 278 -19.19 -3.20 8.80
CA VAL A 278 -20.12 -2.10 8.54
C VAL A 278 -21.08 -1.90 9.71
N VAL A 279 -21.44 -0.63 9.95
CA VAL A 279 -22.48 -0.24 10.91
C VAL A 279 -23.54 0.57 10.19
N ASN A 280 -24.80 0.21 10.35
CA ASN A 280 -25.93 0.91 9.77
C ASN A 280 -26.87 1.41 10.86
N LEU A 281 -27.35 2.65 10.73
CA LEU A 281 -28.39 3.20 11.59
C LEU A 281 -29.75 2.63 11.17
N THR A 282 -30.57 2.29 12.16
CA THR A 282 -32.01 1.99 11.95
C THR A 282 -32.80 3.29 11.85
N GLN A 283 -34.10 3.20 11.50
CA GLN A 283 -34.97 4.37 11.48
C GLN A 283 -35.07 5.07 12.84
N ASP A 284 -35.06 4.29 13.94
CA ASP A 284 -35.11 4.83 15.28
C ASP A 284 -33.78 5.48 15.69
N GLY A 285 -32.66 4.92 15.22
CA GLY A 285 -31.37 5.55 15.36
C GLY A 285 -31.25 6.88 14.65
N VAL A 286 -31.72 6.95 13.39
CA VAL A 286 -31.78 8.19 12.61
C VAL A 286 -32.56 9.28 13.37
N LYS A 287 -33.77 8.98 13.87
CA LYS A 287 -34.58 9.93 14.66
C LYS A 287 -33.85 10.44 15.90
N LYS A 288 -33.12 9.58 16.60
CA LYS A 288 -32.35 10.00 17.78
C LYS A 288 -31.18 10.91 17.41
N VAL A 289 -30.50 10.65 16.29
CA VAL A 289 -29.44 11.52 15.75
C VAL A 289 -30.02 12.90 15.39
N GLU A 290 -31.14 12.93 14.66
CA GLU A 290 -31.82 14.17 14.28
C GLU A 290 -32.25 15.00 15.52
N GLN A 291 -32.77 14.34 16.53
CA GLN A 291 -33.16 15.00 17.80
C GLN A 291 -31.94 15.57 18.54
N PHE A 292 -30.85 14.83 18.61
CA PHE A 292 -29.63 15.25 19.31
C PHE A 292 -28.99 16.47 18.68
N PHE A 293 -28.84 16.45 17.34
CA PHE A 293 -28.24 17.56 16.59
C PHE A 293 -29.25 18.66 16.22
N LYS A 294 -30.54 18.47 16.49
CA LYS A 294 -31.64 19.39 16.17
C LYS A 294 -31.71 19.72 14.68
N ILE A 295 -31.65 18.70 13.87
CA ILE A 295 -31.76 18.75 12.42
C ILE A 295 -33.07 18.10 11.98
N ASP A 296 -33.63 18.52 10.87
CA ASP A 296 -34.94 18.04 10.37
C ASP A 296 -34.78 16.73 9.56
N ASN A 297 -33.69 16.56 8.85
CA ASN A 297 -33.44 15.37 8.03
C ASN A 297 -31.95 15.05 7.96
N LEU A 298 -31.54 13.88 8.44
CA LEU A 298 -30.14 13.42 8.42
C LEU A 298 -29.62 13.13 6.99
N ALA A 299 -30.52 12.79 6.06
CA ALA A 299 -30.17 12.51 4.67
C ALA A 299 -30.02 13.76 3.79
N ASP A 300 -30.22 14.96 4.33
CA ASP A 300 -30.00 16.20 3.62
C ASP A 300 -28.51 16.38 3.30
N PRO A 301 -28.15 16.86 2.08
CA PRO A 301 -26.75 17.13 1.72
C PRO A 301 -25.99 17.98 2.74
N ASP A 302 -26.64 18.93 3.39
CA ASP A 302 -26.03 19.79 4.41
C ASP A 302 -25.69 19.04 5.70
N ASN A 303 -26.29 17.87 5.96
CA ASN A 303 -26.13 17.06 7.16
C ASN A 303 -25.25 15.80 6.94
N LEU A 304 -24.71 15.58 5.76
CA LEU A 304 -23.89 14.41 5.42
C LEU A 304 -22.67 14.27 6.34
N GLU A 305 -22.08 15.38 6.77
CA GLU A 305 -20.94 15.37 7.70
C GLU A 305 -21.34 14.80 9.07
N ILE A 306 -22.52 15.10 9.57
CA ILE A 306 -23.06 14.56 10.83
C ILE A 306 -23.33 13.05 10.68
N GLN A 307 -23.98 12.68 9.57
CA GLN A 307 -24.24 11.26 9.26
C GLN A 307 -22.95 10.45 9.19
N HIS A 308 -21.94 10.95 8.51
CA HIS A 308 -20.65 10.30 8.39
C HIS A 308 -19.98 10.14 9.75
N ASN A 309 -19.88 11.18 10.54
CA ASN A 309 -19.20 11.17 11.81
C ASN A 309 -19.88 10.28 12.86
N ILE A 310 -21.23 10.19 12.88
CA ILE A 310 -21.91 9.27 13.81
C ILE A 310 -21.67 7.81 13.43
N ILE A 311 -21.65 7.48 12.14
CA ILE A 311 -21.31 6.13 11.67
C ILE A 311 -19.87 5.77 12.07
N LEU A 312 -18.92 6.72 11.91
CA LEU A 312 -17.54 6.52 12.36
C LEU A 312 -17.41 6.30 13.86
N ALA A 313 -18.16 7.08 14.67
CA ALA A 313 -18.18 6.89 16.11
C ALA A 313 -18.72 5.51 16.50
N LEU A 314 -19.80 5.05 15.87
CA LEU A 314 -20.35 3.72 16.06
C LEU A 314 -19.38 2.62 15.62
N ARG A 315 -18.68 2.78 14.48
CA ARG A 315 -17.62 1.87 14.04
C ARG A 315 -16.47 1.81 15.05
N ALA A 316 -16.02 2.96 15.53
CA ALA A 316 -14.96 3.04 16.53
C ALA A 316 -15.30 2.28 17.81
N HIS A 317 -16.56 2.35 18.26
CA HIS A 317 -17.01 1.65 19.47
C HIS A 317 -17.21 0.14 19.28
N ASN A 318 -17.72 -0.29 18.13
CA ASN A 318 -18.21 -1.66 17.93
C ASN A 318 -17.28 -2.55 17.09
N LEU A 319 -16.38 -1.98 16.29
CA LEU A 319 -15.53 -2.71 15.33
C LEU A 319 -14.04 -2.42 15.50
N MET A 320 -13.66 -1.49 16.38
CA MET A 320 -12.26 -1.16 16.64
C MET A 320 -11.93 -1.41 18.11
N PHE A 321 -11.04 -2.36 18.37
CA PHE A 321 -10.74 -2.82 19.72
C PHE A 321 -9.34 -2.40 20.14
N ARG A 322 -9.26 -1.87 21.36
CA ARG A 322 -7.98 -1.53 21.97
C ARG A 322 -7.14 -2.79 22.19
N ASP A 323 -5.83 -2.67 22.01
CA ASP A 323 -4.84 -3.75 22.09
C ASP A 323 -4.94 -4.83 20.98
N GLN A 324 -5.87 -4.65 20.05
CA GLN A 324 -5.98 -5.46 18.81
C GLN A 324 -5.74 -4.61 17.56
N ASP A 325 -6.60 -3.61 17.33
CA ASP A 325 -6.54 -2.74 16.15
C ASP A 325 -5.68 -1.52 16.42
N TYR A 326 -5.60 -1.06 17.65
CA TYR A 326 -4.81 0.10 18.08
C TYR A 326 -4.39 -0.01 19.53
N VAL A 327 -3.35 0.76 19.90
CA VAL A 327 -2.93 0.95 21.27
C VAL A 327 -2.96 2.45 21.61
N VAL A 328 -3.10 2.77 22.90
CA VAL A 328 -3.00 4.15 23.39
C VAL A 328 -1.70 4.29 24.18
N GLN A 329 -0.81 5.13 23.69
CA GLN A 329 0.49 5.41 24.29
C GLN A 329 0.80 6.89 24.20
N ASP A 330 1.32 7.50 25.30
CA ASP A 330 1.71 8.90 25.35
C ASP A 330 0.61 9.88 24.89
N ASP A 331 -0.65 9.61 25.28
CA ASP A 331 -1.84 10.37 24.90
C ASP A 331 -2.08 10.42 23.39
N GLN A 332 -1.71 9.34 22.68
CA GLN A 332 -1.93 9.16 21.26
C GLN A 332 -2.46 7.76 20.96
N VAL A 333 -3.34 7.68 19.96
CA VAL A 333 -3.76 6.42 19.36
C VAL A 333 -2.71 6.02 18.33
N LEU A 334 -2.21 4.79 18.43
CA LEU A 334 -1.27 4.19 17.50
C LEU A 334 -1.90 2.94 16.89
N ILE A 335 -1.86 2.82 15.58
CA ILE A 335 -2.42 1.68 14.86
C ILE A 335 -1.56 0.44 15.11
N VAL A 336 -2.21 -0.70 15.24
CA VAL A 336 -1.59 -2.01 15.21
C VAL A 336 -1.92 -2.64 13.86
N ASP A 337 -0.91 -3.07 13.14
CA ASP A 337 -1.11 -3.73 11.84
C ASP A 337 -1.77 -5.11 12.02
N GLU A 338 -2.90 -5.31 11.40
CA GLU A 338 -3.69 -6.54 11.48
C GLU A 338 -2.90 -7.78 11.03
N PHE A 339 -1.95 -7.60 10.10
CA PHE A 339 -1.17 -8.71 9.53
C PHE A 339 0.12 -9.01 10.28
N THR A 340 0.81 -7.98 10.71
CA THR A 340 2.12 -8.12 11.35
C THR A 340 2.02 -8.02 12.88
N GLY A 341 0.92 -7.49 13.40
CA GLY A 341 0.74 -7.15 14.82
C GLY A 341 1.68 -6.05 15.29
N ARG A 342 2.26 -5.28 14.35
CA ARG A 342 3.24 -4.22 14.63
C ARG A 342 2.53 -2.92 14.94
N ILE A 343 3.02 -2.20 15.96
CA ILE A 343 2.62 -0.81 16.17
C ILE A 343 3.19 0.02 15.02
N MET A 344 2.35 0.82 14.39
CA MET A 344 2.69 1.68 13.27
C MET A 344 2.71 3.15 13.72
N PRO A 345 3.84 3.66 14.19
CA PRO A 345 3.95 5.06 14.55
C PRO A 345 3.79 5.94 13.31
N GLY A 346 3.04 7.03 13.47
CA GLY A 346 2.81 7.98 12.36
C GLY A 346 1.66 7.61 11.43
N ARG A 347 1.19 6.36 11.41
CA ARG A 347 0.00 5.97 10.64
C ARG A 347 -1.27 6.42 11.33
N ARG A 348 -2.28 6.75 10.52
CA ARG A 348 -3.62 7.11 10.97
C ARG A 348 -4.65 6.38 10.11
N TYR A 349 -5.78 6.01 10.71
CA TYR A 349 -6.92 5.55 9.92
C TYR A 349 -7.46 6.70 9.08
N SER A 350 -7.88 6.41 7.87
CA SER A 350 -8.47 7.37 6.92
C SER A 350 -9.89 7.78 7.33
N ASP A 351 -10.41 8.74 6.61
CA ASP A 351 -11.83 9.12 6.59
C ASP A 351 -12.40 9.54 7.96
N GLY A 352 -11.59 10.07 8.85
CA GLY A 352 -12.04 10.50 10.19
C GLY A 352 -12.12 9.37 11.23
N LEU A 353 -11.91 8.10 10.86
CA LEU A 353 -11.99 6.98 11.81
C LEU A 353 -10.96 7.10 12.94
N HIS A 354 -9.76 7.61 12.65
CA HIS A 354 -8.74 7.82 13.67
C HIS A 354 -9.18 8.84 14.71
N GLN A 355 -9.80 9.93 14.27
CA GLN A 355 -10.36 10.97 15.14
C GLN A 355 -11.52 10.43 15.97
N ALA A 356 -12.37 9.58 15.40
CA ALA A 356 -13.43 8.91 16.13
C ALA A 356 -12.87 7.98 17.24
N ILE A 357 -11.75 7.30 16.99
CA ILE A 357 -11.05 6.50 18.00
C ILE A 357 -10.37 7.40 19.04
N GLU A 358 -9.75 8.52 18.63
CA GLU A 358 -9.18 9.50 19.54
C GLU A 358 -10.27 10.06 20.49
N ALA A 359 -11.47 10.37 19.97
CA ALA A 359 -12.62 10.79 20.77
C ALA A 359 -13.10 9.67 21.72
N LYS A 360 -13.21 8.43 21.25
CA LYS A 360 -13.58 7.25 22.03
C LYS A 360 -12.64 7.05 23.23
N GLU A 361 -11.34 7.16 23.01
CA GLU A 361 -10.31 6.96 24.04
C GLU A 361 -10.04 8.20 24.89
N HIS A 362 -10.77 9.30 24.65
CA HIS A 362 -10.61 10.58 25.36
C HIS A 362 -9.18 11.16 25.29
N VAL A 363 -8.46 10.87 24.22
CA VAL A 363 -7.21 11.53 23.89
C VAL A 363 -7.49 12.79 23.06
N LYS A 364 -6.52 13.68 22.96
CA LYS A 364 -6.70 14.91 22.19
C LYS A 364 -6.99 14.59 20.71
N VAL A 365 -8.20 14.88 20.25
CA VAL A 365 -8.59 14.74 18.85
C VAL A 365 -7.76 15.72 18.00
N LYS A 366 -6.95 15.16 17.10
CA LYS A 366 -6.14 15.95 16.17
C LYS A 366 -7.01 16.35 14.98
N ARG A 367 -6.65 17.45 14.32
CA ARG A 367 -7.35 17.90 13.12
C ARG A 367 -7.35 16.81 12.06
N GLU A 368 -8.42 16.75 11.31
CA GLU A 368 -8.56 15.86 10.16
C GLU A 368 -7.44 16.12 9.15
N SER A 369 -6.94 15.08 8.54
CA SER A 369 -5.95 15.20 7.49
C SER A 369 -6.65 15.13 6.13
N LYS A 370 -6.36 16.11 5.26
CA LYS A 370 -6.81 16.12 3.88
C LYS A 370 -5.85 15.30 3.02
N THR A 371 -6.37 14.48 2.12
CA THR A 371 -5.57 13.75 1.14
C THR A 371 -4.97 14.73 0.14
N LEU A 372 -3.64 14.77 0.05
CA LEU A 372 -2.91 15.61 -0.89
C LEU A 372 -2.55 14.86 -2.17
N ALA A 373 -2.18 13.60 -2.05
CA ALA A 373 -1.87 12.73 -3.17
C ALA A 373 -2.14 11.27 -2.78
N THR A 374 -2.60 10.49 -3.73
CA THR A 374 -2.91 9.08 -3.53
C THR A 374 -2.59 8.28 -4.79
N ILE A 375 -2.20 7.02 -4.62
CA ILE A 375 -2.10 6.03 -5.71
C ILE A 375 -2.21 4.62 -5.13
N THR A 376 -2.89 3.73 -5.83
CA THR A 376 -2.89 2.32 -5.47
C THR A 376 -1.58 1.63 -5.88
N PHE A 377 -1.18 0.58 -5.16
CA PHE A 377 0.00 -0.22 -5.56
C PHE A 377 -0.17 -0.80 -6.96
N GLN A 378 -1.38 -1.21 -7.30
CA GLN A 378 -1.71 -1.75 -8.61
C GLN A 378 -1.37 -0.75 -9.72
N ASN A 379 -1.89 0.47 -9.63
CA ASN A 379 -1.63 1.52 -10.60
C ASN A 379 -0.18 1.98 -10.58
N PHE A 380 0.44 2.05 -9.42
CA PHE A 380 1.85 2.43 -9.30
C PHE A 380 2.78 1.43 -10.01
N PHE A 381 2.70 0.13 -9.67
CA PHE A 381 3.58 -0.86 -10.29
C PHE A 381 3.26 -1.11 -11.78
N ASN A 382 2.04 -0.80 -12.23
CA ASN A 382 1.72 -0.86 -13.65
C ASN A 382 2.36 0.26 -14.48
N LYS A 383 2.96 1.28 -13.85
CA LYS A 383 3.73 2.34 -14.55
C LYS A 383 5.14 1.91 -14.96
N TYR A 384 5.65 0.80 -14.44
CA TYR A 384 6.93 0.27 -14.88
C TYR A 384 6.85 -0.28 -16.30
N ASP A 385 7.86 0.02 -17.13
CA ASP A 385 7.99 -0.57 -18.47
C ASP A 385 8.07 -2.09 -18.36
N LYS A 386 8.75 -2.60 -17.34
CA LYS A 386 8.92 -4.01 -17.06
C LYS A 386 8.89 -4.26 -15.55
N LYS A 387 8.19 -5.29 -15.14
CA LYS A 387 8.13 -5.71 -13.74
C LYS A 387 8.20 -7.22 -13.63
N ALA A 388 8.84 -7.71 -12.59
CA ALA A 388 8.95 -9.12 -12.25
C ALA A 388 8.81 -9.32 -10.75
N GLY A 389 8.48 -10.51 -10.33
CA GLY A 389 8.31 -10.82 -8.92
C GLY A 389 8.86 -12.17 -8.51
N MET A 390 9.23 -12.29 -7.25
CA MET A 390 9.65 -13.58 -6.67
C MET A 390 9.03 -13.76 -5.29
N THR A 391 8.61 -14.99 -5.00
CA THR A 391 8.09 -15.40 -3.69
C THR A 391 8.09 -16.92 -3.58
N GLY A 392 7.80 -17.46 -2.40
CA GLY A 392 7.62 -18.91 -2.17
C GLY A 392 6.18 -19.40 -2.41
N THR A 393 5.22 -18.52 -2.68
CA THR A 393 3.79 -18.80 -2.53
C THR A 393 2.88 -17.97 -3.46
N ALA A 394 3.19 -17.84 -4.74
CA ALA A 394 2.40 -17.03 -5.68
C ALA A 394 1.26 -17.81 -6.37
N LEU A 395 1.40 -19.12 -6.54
CA LEU A 395 0.50 -19.91 -7.39
C LEU A 395 -0.97 -19.87 -6.95
N THR A 396 -1.24 -19.70 -5.67
CA THR A 396 -2.60 -19.59 -5.15
C THR A 396 -3.34 -18.35 -5.67
N GLU A 397 -2.59 -17.28 -5.98
CA GLU A 397 -3.07 -15.99 -6.44
C GLU A 397 -2.73 -15.73 -7.93
N GLU A 398 -2.35 -16.78 -8.69
CA GLU A 398 -1.96 -16.66 -10.10
C GLU A 398 -2.97 -15.88 -10.94
N LYS A 399 -4.26 -16.10 -10.69
CA LYS A 399 -5.32 -15.41 -11.42
C LYS A 399 -5.25 -13.90 -11.19
N GLU A 400 -5.05 -13.45 -9.98
CA GLU A 400 -4.97 -12.04 -9.64
C GLU A 400 -3.71 -11.40 -10.24
N PHE A 401 -2.56 -12.06 -10.15
CA PHE A 401 -1.34 -11.58 -10.77
C PHE A 401 -1.46 -11.40 -12.29
N ARG A 402 -2.18 -12.31 -12.95
CA ARG A 402 -2.43 -12.22 -14.38
C ARG A 402 -3.43 -11.12 -14.73
N ASP A 403 -4.57 -11.08 -14.03
CA ASP A 403 -5.70 -10.22 -14.37
C ASP A 403 -5.40 -8.73 -14.05
N ILE A 404 -4.64 -8.45 -12.99
CA ILE A 404 -4.35 -7.09 -12.52
C ILE A 404 -2.99 -6.58 -12.99
N TYR A 405 -1.97 -7.44 -12.89
CA TYR A 405 -0.57 -7.02 -13.14
C TYR A 405 0.00 -7.53 -14.47
N GLY A 406 -0.72 -8.40 -15.18
CA GLY A 406 -0.26 -9.00 -16.42
C GLY A 406 0.92 -9.97 -16.25
N MET A 407 1.13 -10.50 -15.04
CA MET A 407 2.27 -11.37 -14.74
C MET A 407 1.84 -12.83 -14.57
N ASP A 408 2.48 -13.74 -15.29
CA ASP A 408 2.33 -15.19 -15.09
C ASP A 408 3.18 -15.68 -13.92
N VAL A 409 2.71 -16.75 -13.26
CA VAL A 409 3.44 -17.44 -12.20
C VAL A 409 4.09 -18.71 -12.74
N ILE A 410 5.41 -18.81 -12.62
CA ILE A 410 6.18 -19.99 -12.99
C ILE A 410 6.76 -20.63 -11.72
N VAL A 411 6.34 -21.84 -11.43
CA VAL A 411 6.85 -22.61 -10.29
C VAL A 411 8.20 -23.22 -10.65
N ILE A 412 9.24 -22.77 -9.98
CA ILE A 412 10.60 -23.29 -10.15
C ILE A 412 10.80 -24.52 -9.24
N PRO A 413 11.36 -25.63 -9.73
CA PRO A 413 11.65 -26.79 -8.91
C PRO A 413 12.68 -26.44 -7.83
N THR A 414 12.64 -27.14 -6.71
CA THR A 414 13.62 -26.99 -5.63
C THR A 414 14.97 -27.66 -6.01
N ASN A 415 16.07 -27.09 -5.54
CA ASN A 415 17.41 -27.62 -5.78
C ASN A 415 17.57 -29.03 -5.19
N LYS A 416 17.01 -29.25 -3.99
CA LYS A 416 16.91 -30.59 -3.38
C LYS A 416 15.46 -30.91 -3.07
N PRO A 417 15.05 -32.20 -3.08
CA PRO A 417 13.68 -32.57 -2.73
C PRO A 417 13.28 -32.10 -1.34
N VAL A 418 12.05 -31.61 -1.20
CA VAL A 418 11.45 -31.30 0.11
C VAL A 418 11.06 -32.62 0.77
N ILE A 419 11.67 -32.93 1.91
CA ILE A 419 11.41 -34.15 2.69
C ILE A 419 10.61 -33.86 3.98
N ARG A 420 10.20 -32.61 4.19
CA ARG A 420 9.34 -32.21 5.31
C ARG A 420 8.02 -32.97 5.28
N GLU A 421 7.56 -33.39 6.45
CA GLU A 421 6.25 -34.02 6.64
C GLU A 421 5.22 -32.97 7.06
N ASP A 422 4.19 -32.78 6.25
CA ASP A 422 3.05 -31.92 6.56
C ASP A 422 1.92 -32.76 7.14
N LEU A 423 1.78 -32.75 8.48
CA LEU A 423 0.78 -33.50 9.22
C LEU A 423 -0.62 -32.90 9.03
N GLN A 424 -1.65 -33.74 9.26
CA GLN A 424 -3.03 -33.28 9.22
C GLN A 424 -3.33 -32.29 10.36
N ASP A 425 -4.30 -31.39 10.11
CA ASP A 425 -4.74 -30.44 11.12
C ASP A 425 -5.31 -31.15 12.34
N ALA A 426 -4.94 -30.69 13.52
CA ALA A 426 -5.43 -31.12 14.79
C ALA A 426 -6.58 -30.20 15.23
N VAL A 427 -7.81 -30.67 15.20
CA VAL A 427 -8.99 -29.84 15.48
C VAL A 427 -9.53 -30.13 16.87
N TYR A 428 -9.79 -29.06 17.63
CA TYR A 428 -10.31 -29.12 19.00
C TYR A 428 -11.62 -28.33 19.11
N LYS A 429 -12.40 -28.60 20.11
CA LYS A 429 -13.67 -27.94 20.36
C LYS A 429 -13.47 -26.49 20.81
N THR A 430 -12.57 -26.26 21.75
CA THR A 430 -12.34 -24.96 22.37
C THR A 430 -10.92 -24.46 22.17
N LYS A 431 -10.72 -23.12 22.21
CA LYS A 431 -9.38 -22.48 22.18
C LYS A 431 -8.48 -22.96 23.32
N LYS A 432 -9.08 -23.20 24.50
CA LYS A 432 -8.36 -23.65 25.69
C LYS A 432 -7.74 -25.05 25.50
N GLU A 433 -8.53 -26.00 24.99
CA GLU A 433 -8.03 -27.34 24.66
C GLU A 433 -6.92 -27.30 23.62
N LYS A 434 -7.10 -26.49 22.59
CA LYS A 434 -6.12 -26.27 21.53
C LYS A 434 -4.78 -25.78 22.11
N TYR A 435 -4.80 -24.76 22.96
CA TYR A 435 -3.56 -24.22 23.55
C TYR A 435 -2.85 -25.23 24.46
N HIS A 436 -3.59 -26.04 25.21
CA HIS A 436 -2.98 -27.13 25.99
C HIS A 436 -2.30 -28.15 25.10
N ALA A 437 -2.96 -28.56 24.00
CA ALA A 437 -2.39 -29.49 23.05
C ALA A 437 -1.15 -28.94 22.34
N VAL A 438 -1.15 -27.63 21.98
CA VAL A 438 0.04 -26.96 21.45
C VAL A 438 1.21 -27.04 22.43
N VAL A 439 0.98 -26.73 23.70
CA VAL A 439 2.01 -26.80 24.75
C VAL A 439 2.54 -28.22 24.94
N GLU A 440 1.68 -29.21 24.98
CA GLU A 440 2.10 -30.62 25.07
C GLU A 440 2.95 -31.03 23.87
N GLU A 441 2.61 -30.59 22.68
CA GLU A 441 3.36 -30.93 21.48
C GLU A 441 4.73 -30.25 21.44
N VAL A 442 4.81 -29.00 21.95
CA VAL A 442 6.07 -28.29 22.15
C VAL A 442 6.97 -29.03 23.14
N ILE A 443 6.40 -29.49 24.27
CA ILE A 443 7.15 -30.24 25.28
C ILE A 443 7.72 -31.53 24.66
N LYS A 444 6.90 -32.30 23.95
CA LYS A 444 7.33 -33.56 23.30
C LYS A 444 8.45 -33.35 22.29
N ALA A 445 8.40 -32.27 21.51
CA ALA A 445 9.42 -31.94 20.54
C ALA A 445 10.71 -31.46 21.22
N HIS A 446 10.59 -30.61 22.24
CA HIS A 446 11.70 -30.11 23.02
C HIS A 446 12.44 -31.22 23.76
N GLU A 447 11.75 -32.21 24.33
CA GLU A 447 12.33 -33.37 24.97
C GLU A 447 13.16 -34.25 23.99
N LYS A 448 12.80 -34.26 22.70
CA LYS A 448 13.57 -34.91 21.64
C LYS A 448 14.77 -34.08 21.17
N GLY A 449 14.92 -32.84 21.64
CA GLY A 449 15.91 -31.89 21.13
C GLY A 449 15.52 -31.25 19.78
N GLN A 450 14.30 -31.45 19.31
CA GLN A 450 13.82 -30.91 18.06
C GLN A 450 13.49 -29.41 18.23
N PRO A 451 14.04 -28.49 17.40
CA PRO A 451 13.66 -27.10 17.47
C PRO A 451 12.23 -26.87 17.03
N VAL A 452 11.52 -25.97 17.71
CA VAL A 452 10.10 -25.70 17.48
C VAL A 452 9.88 -24.20 17.18
N LEU A 453 9.15 -23.93 16.10
CA LEU A 453 8.62 -22.60 15.79
C LEU A 453 7.10 -22.65 15.91
N VAL A 454 6.56 -21.90 16.87
CA VAL A 454 5.13 -21.74 17.09
C VAL A 454 4.67 -20.47 16.37
N GLY A 455 3.86 -20.62 15.34
CA GLY A 455 3.24 -19.50 14.60
C GLY A 455 1.92 -19.09 15.23
N THR A 456 1.75 -17.81 15.54
CA THR A 456 0.53 -17.24 16.10
C THR A 456 0.02 -16.11 15.21
N ILE A 457 -1.30 -15.85 15.21
CA ILE A 457 -1.90 -14.77 14.43
C ILE A 457 -1.77 -13.43 15.14
N THR A 458 -2.04 -13.40 16.45
CA THR A 458 -2.04 -12.17 17.24
C THR A 458 -0.97 -12.18 18.32
N ILE A 459 -0.64 -11.00 18.83
CA ILE A 459 0.27 -10.81 19.96
C ILE A 459 -0.30 -11.46 21.20
N ASP A 460 -1.60 -11.32 21.45
CA ASP A 460 -2.28 -11.89 22.63
C ASP A 460 -2.15 -13.41 22.70
N ILE A 461 -2.33 -14.10 21.57
CA ILE A 461 -2.14 -15.54 21.49
C ILE A 461 -0.68 -15.90 21.78
N SER A 462 0.27 -15.11 21.25
CA SER A 462 1.70 -15.33 21.50
C SER A 462 2.05 -15.19 22.98
N GLU A 463 1.47 -14.20 23.68
CA GLU A 463 1.66 -13.96 25.10
C GLU A 463 0.99 -15.06 25.97
N GLU A 464 -0.20 -15.51 25.58
CA GLU A 464 -0.91 -16.62 26.26
C GLU A 464 -0.11 -17.93 26.18
N ILE A 465 0.34 -18.30 24.98
CA ILE A 465 1.17 -19.50 24.79
C ILE A 465 2.49 -19.36 25.53
N SER A 466 3.13 -18.19 25.50
CA SER A 466 4.33 -17.89 26.27
C SER A 466 4.10 -18.08 27.78
N ARG A 467 2.96 -17.63 28.29
CA ARG A 467 2.58 -17.81 29.69
C ARG A 467 2.40 -19.30 30.06
N LEU A 468 1.79 -20.06 29.18
CA LEU A 468 1.59 -21.51 29.38
C LEU A 468 2.91 -22.26 29.33
N LEU A 469 3.81 -21.97 28.39
CA LEU A 469 5.13 -22.57 28.28
C LEU A 469 6.02 -22.23 29.51
N LYS A 470 5.96 -20.99 30.01
CA LYS A 470 6.64 -20.59 31.27
C LYS A 470 6.15 -21.43 32.46
N LYS A 471 4.84 -21.66 32.56
CA LYS A 471 4.28 -22.54 33.61
C LYS A 471 4.76 -24.00 33.48
N ALA A 472 4.97 -24.47 32.25
CA ALA A 472 5.52 -25.79 31.96
C ALA A 472 7.05 -25.88 32.14
N GLY A 473 7.72 -24.77 32.45
CA GLY A 473 9.16 -24.71 32.66
C GLY A 473 10.00 -24.72 31.36
N ILE A 474 9.39 -24.49 30.21
CA ILE A 474 10.07 -24.47 28.90
C ILE A 474 10.64 -23.07 28.65
N GLN A 475 11.96 -23.00 28.45
CA GLN A 475 12.64 -21.79 27.99
C GLN A 475 12.30 -21.53 26.53
N HIS A 476 11.90 -20.32 26.19
CA HIS A 476 11.52 -19.95 24.84
C HIS A 476 11.79 -18.47 24.58
N LYS A 477 11.90 -18.12 23.29
CA LYS A 477 11.98 -16.75 22.80
C LYS A 477 10.65 -16.36 22.16
N VAL A 478 10.25 -15.09 22.30
CA VAL A 478 9.04 -14.55 21.68
C VAL A 478 9.45 -13.47 20.71
N LEU A 479 9.04 -13.65 19.46
CA LEU A 479 9.25 -12.72 18.36
C LEU A 479 7.91 -12.11 17.98
N ASN A 480 7.69 -10.91 18.46
CA ASN A 480 6.50 -10.13 18.12
C ASN A 480 6.90 -8.66 17.90
N ALA A 481 5.95 -7.84 17.48
CA ALA A 481 6.17 -6.44 17.16
C ALA A 481 6.82 -5.57 18.26
N LYS A 482 6.85 -6.05 19.48
CA LYS A 482 7.47 -5.33 20.61
C LYS A 482 9.01 -5.42 20.62
N PHE A 483 9.62 -6.34 19.83
CA PHE A 483 11.05 -6.70 19.89
C PHE A 483 11.76 -6.66 18.54
N HIS A 484 11.51 -5.66 17.72
CA HIS A 484 12.05 -5.54 16.35
C HIS A 484 13.57 -5.59 16.23
N GLU A 485 14.28 -4.90 17.12
CA GLU A 485 15.73 -4.77 17.02
C GLU A 485 16.47 -6.10 17.22
N MET A 486 15.83 -7.07 17.88
CA MET A 486 16.40 -8.41 18.14
C MET A 486 15.86 -9.49 17.18
N GLU A 487 15.07 -9.13 16.20
CA GLU A 487 14.39 -10.07 15.32
C GLU A 487 15.36 -11.03 14.61
N ALA A 488 16.42 -10.48 14.02
CA ALA A 488 17.40 -11.26 13.29
C ALA A 488 18.16 -12.27 14.17
N GLU A 489 18.49 -11.87 15.41
CA GLU A 489 19.17 -12.75 16.37
C GLU A 489 18.25 -13.88 16.87
N ILE A 490 16.98 -13.53 17.16
CA ILE A 490 16.00 -14.54 17.63
C ILE A 490 15.74 -15.57 16.54
N VAL A 491 15.63 -15.14 15.28
CA VAL A 491 15.42 -16.03 14.14
C VAL A 491 16.64 -16.89 13.86
N ALA A 492 17.84 -16.33 13.99
CA ALA A 492 19.09 -17.11 13.83
C ALA A 492 19.18 -18.27 14.82
N ASP A 493 18.76 -18.05 16.06
CA ASP A 493 18.79 -19.08 17.12
C ASP A 493 17.61 -20.07 17.05
N ALA A 494 16.56 -19.77 16.28
CA ALA A 494 15.37 -20.63 16.19
C ALA A 494 15.63 -22.03 15.61
N GLY A 495 16.74 -22.22 14.92
CA GLY A 495 17.15 -23.51 14.33
C GLY A 495 18.12 -24.35 15.20
N LEU A 496 18.49 -23.86 16.38
CA LEU A 496 19.39 -24.57 17.27
C LEU A 496 18.68 -25.73 17.99
N HIS A 497 19.45 -26.73 18.37
CA HIS A 497 18.96 -27.91 19.10
C HIS A 497 18.08 -27.54 20.30
N GLY A 498 16.86 -28.07 20.33
CA GLY A 498 15.89 -27.84 21.40
C GLY A 498 15.39 -26.41 21.55
N ALA A 499 15.69 -25.51 20.63
CA ALA A 499 15.19 -24.13 20.68
C ALA A 499 13.66 -24.08 20.53
N VAL A 500 13.00 -23.23 21.33
CA VAL A 500 11.56 -22.95 21.20
C VAL A 500 11.37 -21.48 20.93
N THR A 501 10.74 -21.17 19.81
CA THR A 501 10.47 -19.79 19.39
C THR A 501 8.99 -19.63 19.09
N ILE A 502 8.36 -18.59 19.65
CA ILE A 502 7.00 -18.19 19.31
C ILE A 502 7.13 -16.97 18.40
N ALA A 503 6.50 -16.99 17.24
CA ALA A 503 6.54 -15.89 16.30
C ALA A 503 5.14 -15.51 15.81
N THR A 504 4.83 -14.23 15.74
CA THR A 504 3.67 -13.77 15.00
C THR A 504 3.93 -13.86 13.50
N ASN A 505 2.89 -13.90 12.69
CA ASN A 505 2.85 -14.31 11.29
C ASN A 505 3.99 -13.85 10.40
N MET A 506 4.34 -12.59 10.45
CA MET A 506 5.28 -11.96 9.52
C MET A 506 6.67 -11.76 10.14
N ALA A 507 6.81 -12.01 11.44
CA ALA A 507 8.07 -11.86 12.12
C ALA A 507 9.12 -12.86 11.56
N GLY A 508 10.29 -12.36 11.21
CA GLY A 508 11.38 -13.16 10.60
C GLY A 508 11.19 -13.45 9.11
N ARG A 509 10.28 -12.77 8.39
CA ARG A 509 10.15 -12.90 6.94
C ARG A 509 11.43 -12.42 6.24
N GLY A 510 11.86 -13.11 5.19
CA GLY A 510 13.11 -12.80 4.49
C GLY A 510 14.39 -13.23 5.24
N THR A 511 14.26 -13.80 6.44
CA THR A 511 15.41 -14.32 7.22
C THR A 511 15.42 -15.84 7.19
N ASP A 512 16.60 -16.42 6.98
CA ASP A 512 16.78 -17.87 6.90
C ASP A 512 17.06 -18.48 8.28
N ILE A 513 16.36 -19.57 8.61
CA ILE A 513 16.58 -20.35 9.84
C ILE A 513 17.55 -21.48 9.50
N LYS A 514 18.75 -21.40 10.03
CA LYS A 514 19.79 -22.42 9.82
C LYS A 514 19.74 -23.43 10.95
N LEU A 515 19.66 -24.71 10.57
CA LEU A 515 19.70 -25.82 11.54
C LEU A 515 21.15 -26.18 11.87
N ASP A 516 21.42 -26.48 13.14
CA ASP A 516 22.64 -27.19 13.51
C ASP A 516 22.51 -28.70 13.24
N ASP A 517 23.61 -29.44 13.36
CA ASP A 517 23.63 -30.88 13.03
C ASP A 517 22.83 -31.71 14.01
N GLU A 518 22.76 -31.29 15.28
CA GLU A 518 21.97 -31.95 16.33
C GLU A 518 20.48 -31.77 16.08
N ALA A 519 20.06 -30.58 15.68
CA ALA A 519 18.67 -30.31 15.31
C ALA A 519 18.23 -31.10 14.06
N ARG A 520 19.13 -31.24 13.06
CA ARG A 520 18.86 -32.12 11.89
C ARG A 520 18.69 -33.57 12.30
N ALA A 521 19.54 -34.06 13.21
CA ALA A 521 19.44 -35.44 13.72
C ALA A 521 18.18 -35.67 14.57
N ALA A 522 17.68 -34.61 15.25
CA ALA A 522 16.45 -34.66 16.05
C ALA A 522 15.18 -34.59 15.21
N GLY A 523 15.26 -34.44 13.87
CA GLY A 523 14.11 -34.42 12.97
C GLY A 523 13.89 -33.06 12.29
N GLY A 524 14.80 -32.10 12.47
CA GLY A 524 14.72 -30.73 11.89
C GLY A 524 13.68 -29.84 12.55
N LEU A 525 13.42 -28.69 11.95
CA LEU A 525 12.52 -27.68 12.52
C LEU A 525 11.07 -28.16 12.47
N LYS A 526 10.40 -28.14 13.62
CA LYS A 526 8.97 -28.40 13.75
C LYS A 526 8.18 -27.07 13.73
N ILE A 527 7.24 -26.97 12.82
CA ILE A 527 6.31 -25.83 12.72
C ILE A 527 4.99 -26.21 13.39
N ILE A 528 4.57 -25.39 14.34
CA ILE A 528 3.25 -25.50 14.97
C ILE A 528 2.48 -24.21 14.66
N GLY A 529 1.47 -24.30 13.81
CA GLY A 529 0.51 -23.22 13.59
C GLY A 529 -0.61 -23.28 14.61
N THR A 530 -0.88 -22.20 15.33
CA THR A 530 -1.92 -22.17 16.37
C THR A 530 -3.32 -21.91 15.81
N GLU A 531 -3.38 -21.47 14.56
CA GLU A 531 -4.61 -21.24 13.79
C GLU A 531 -4.30 -21.31 12.30
N ARG A 532 -5.33 -21.48 11.47
CA ARG A 532 -5.24 -21.24 10.03
C ARG A 532 -5.48 -19.77 9.75
N HIS A 533 -4.67 -19.20 8.87
CA HIS A 533 -4.78 -17.82 8.43
C HIS A 533 -5.93 -17.63 7.44
N GLU A 534 -6.28 -16.39 7.14
CA GLU A 534 -7.27 -16.05 6.13
C GLU A 534 -6.88 -16.53 4.71
N SER A 535 -5.57 -16.69 4.45
CA SER A 535 -5.05 -17.12 3.17
C SER A 535 -4.19 -18.37 3.31
N ARG A 536 -4.43 -19.37 2.44
CA ARG A 536 -3.58 -20.58 2.32
C ARG A 536 -2.12 -20.25 2.04
N ARG A 537 -1.89 -19.13 1.39
CA ARG A 537 -0.57 -18.63 1.07
C ARG A 537 0.25 -18.36 2.34
N ILE A 538 -0.33 -17.70 3.32
CA ILE A 538 0.32 -17.41 4.61
C ILE A 538 0.63 -18.70 5.37
N ASP A 539 -0.27 -19.67 5.37
CA ASP A 539 -0.04 -21.00 5.95
C ASP A 539 1.16 -21.70 5.28
N ASN A 540 1.25 -21.61 3.95
CA ASN A 540 2.37 -22.18 3.18
C ASN A 540 3.68 -21.46 3.45
N GLN A 541 3.67 -20.14 3.69
CA GLN A 541 4.85 -19.38 4.11
C GLN A 541 5.35 -19.84 5.49
N LEU A 542 4.44 -20.08 6.43
CA LEU A 542 4.78 -20.59 7.75
C LEU A 542 5.38 -22.00 7.65
N ARG A 543 4.74 -22.91 6.91
CA ARG A 543 5.29 -24.25 6.64
C ARG A 543 6.64 -24.18 5.96
N GLY A 544 6.82 -23.27 5.01
CA GLY A 544 8.05 -23.08 4.24
C GLY A 544 9.26 -22.62 5.04
N ARG A 545 9.09 -22.33 6.33
CA ARG A 545 10.24 -22.06 7.23
C ARG A 545 11.00 -23.34 7.60
N SER A 546 10.39 -24.52 7.43
CA SER A 546 10.97 -25.84 7.67
C SER A 546 11.15 -26.62 6.37
N GLY A 547 12.04 -27.61 6.36
CA GLY A 547 12.28 -28.49 5.21
C GLY A 547 13.00 -27.80 4.04
N ARG A 548 13.95 -26.93 4.33
CA ARG A 548 14.73 -26.17 3.32
C ARG A 548 15.93 -26.95 2.85
N GLN A 549 16.30 -26.86 1.59
CA GLN A 549 17.49 -27.46 0.98
C GLN A 549 17.69 -28.94 1.34
N GLY A 550 16.58 -29.72 1.44
CA GLY A 550 16.60 -31.14 1.77
C GLY A 550 16.78 -31.44 3.26
N ASP A 551 16.64 -30.44 4.14
CA ASP A 551 16.61 -30.69 5.60
C ASP A 551 15.30 -31.39 5.99
N PRO A 552 15.32 -32.26 7.02
CA PRO A 552 14.11 -32.84 7.60
C PRO A 552 13.28 -31.72 8.29
N GLY A 553 12.02 -32.02 8.56
CA GLY A 553 11.14 -31.12 9.30
C GLY A 553 9.72 -31.62 9.35
N GLU A 554 8.92 -31.00 10.18
CA GLU A 554 7.50 -31.32 10.35
C GLU A 554 6.67 -30.03 10.40
N SER A 555 5.42 -30.10 9.95
CA SER A 555 4.46 -29.01 10.16
C SER A 555 3.11 -29.53 10.57
N GLN A 556 2.46 -28.87 11.53
CA GLN A 556 1.09 -29.17 11.94
C GLN A 556 0.35 -27.91 12.37
N PHE A 557 -0.93 -27.81 12.01
CA PHE A 557 -1.81 -26.75 12.49
C PHE A 557 -2.77 -27.28 13.55
N PHE A 558 -2.96 -26.50 14.60
CA PHE A 558 -3.86 -26.74 15.71
C PHE A 558 -5.00 -25.72 15.61
N ILE A 559 -6.24 -26.20 15.49
CA ILE A 559 -7.40 -25.38 15.14
C ILE A 559 -8.47 -25.61 16.20
N SER A 560 -9.23 -24.56 16.51
CA SER A 560 -10.43 -24.63 17.33
C SER A 560 -11.67 -24.23 16.53
N LEU A 561 -12.82 -24.77 16.91
CA LEU A 561 -14.10 -24.31 16.37
C LEU A 561 -14.44 -22.87 16.76
N GLU A 562 -13.81 -22.37 17.81
CA GLU A 562 -13.95 -21.00 18.31
C GLU A 562 -13.01 -20.01 17.59
N ASP A 563 -12.13 -20.49 16.69
CA ASP A 563 -11.25 -19.62 15.90
C ASP A 563 -12.06 -18.78 14.92
N ASP A 564 -11.65 -17.55 14.68
CA ASP A 564 -12.42 -16.58 13.90
C ASP A 564 -12.71 -17.08 12.47
N LEU A 565 -11.77 -17.76 11.84
CA LEU A 565 -11.97 -18.39 10.55
C LEU A 565 -13.16 -19.37 10.57
N MET A 566 -13.27 -20.16 11.64
CA MET A 566 -14.33 -21.14 11.80
C MET A 566 -15.65 -20.49 12.21
N ARG A 567 -15.61 -19.50 13.08
CA ARG A 567 -16.77 -18.74 13.56
C ARG A 567 -17.45 -17.94 12.44
N LEU A 568 -16.67 -17.22 11.64
CA LEU A 568 -17.20 -16.30 10.63
C LEU A 568 -17.50 -16.97 9.29
N PHE A 569 -16.75 -18.00 8.92
CA PHE A 569 -16.82 -18.62 7.59
C PHE A 569 -17.07 -20.14 7.61
N GLY A 570 -17.09 -20.74 8.80
CA GLY A 570 -17.50 -22.14 8.98
C GLY A 570 -18.97 -22.31 8.62
N SER A 571 -19.32 -23.35 7.84
CA SER A 571 -20.72 -23.60 7.50
C SER A 571 -21.47 -24.14 8.72
N GLU A 572 -22.74 -23.71 8.94
CA GLU A 572 -23.63 -24.29 9.96
C GLU A 572 -23.69 -25.82 9.90
N LYS A 573 -23.64 -26.37 8.69
CA LYS A 573 -23.59 -27.85 8.48
C LYS A 573 -22.35 -28.48 9.10
N LEU A 574 -21.22 -27.74 9.17
CA LEU A 574 -20.00 -28.23 9.80
C LEU A 574 -20.17 -28.26 11.33
N MET A 575 -20.79 -27.25 11.90
CA MET A 575 -21.14 -27.21 13.33
C MET A 575 -22.16 -28.29 13.72
N GLU A 576 -23.17 -28.54 12.90
CA GLU A 576 -24.10 -29.64 13.09
C GLU A 576 -23.41 -31.01 13.05
N VAL A 577 -22.46 -31.21 12.12
CA VAL A 577 -21.68 -32.45 12.05
C VAL A 577 -20.86 -32.64 13.33
N PHE A 578 -20.24 -31.58 13.85
CA PHE A 578 -19.50 -31.64 15.11
C PHE A 578 -20.40 -31.98 16.31
N ASN A 579 -21.56 -31.34 16.39
CA ASN A 579 -22.52 -31.57 17.45
C ASN A 579 -23.09 -32.98 17.36
N THR A 580 -23.28 -33.50 16.15
CA THR A 580 -23.82 -34.86 15.90
C THR A 580 -22.78 -35.94 16.17
N LEU A 581 -21.48 -35.68 15.95
CA LEU A 581 -20.40 -36.63 16.19
C LEU A 581 -20.12 -36.87 17.69
N GLY A 582 -20.69 -36.03 18.58
CA GLY A 582 -20.58 -36.23 20.04
C GLY A 582 -19.11 -36.29 20.54
N VAL A 583 -18.27 -35.40 20.06
CA VAL A 583 -16.82 -35.41 20.35
C VAL A 583 -16.60 -35.23 21.85
N PRO A 584 -15.86 -36.09 22.51
CA PRO A 584 -15.47 -35.96 23.91
C PRO A 584 -14.62 -34.71 24.12
N GLU A 585 -14.65 -34.09 25.29
CA GLU A 585 -13.75 -33.02 25.65
C GLU A 585 -12.28 -33.52 25.68
N ASN A 586 -11.34 -32.68 25.23
CA ASN A 586 -9.90 -32.94 25.12
C ASN A 586 -9.48 -34.03 24.12
N GLU A 587 -10.35 -34.46 23.22
CA GLU A 587 -9.94 -35.37 22.14
C GLU A 587 -9.68 -34.59 20.83
N GLN A 588 -8.55 -34.91 20.21
CA GLN A 588 -8.15 -34.40 18.90
C GLN A 588 -8.94 -35.10 17.80
N ILE A 589 -9.51 -34.30 16.90
CA ILE A 589 -10.14 -34.81 15.70
C ILE A 589 -9.20 -34.58 14.52
N GLN A 590 -8.80 -35.67 13.88
CA GLN A 590 -8.10 -35.63 12.61
C GLN A 590 -8.97 -36.23 11.53
N HIS A 591 -9.57 -35.39 10.69
CA HIS A 591 -10.39 -35.90 9.61
C HIS A 591 -10.20 -35.04 8.33
N LYS A 592 -9.91 -35.70 7.23
CA LYS A 592 -9.66 -35.05 5.94
C LYS A 592 -10.82 -34.15 5.45
N MET A 593 -12.07 -34.47 5.86
CA MET A 593 -13.22 -33.63 5.54
C MET A 593 -13.12 -32.23 6.22
N LEU A 594 -12.56 -32.15 7.41
CA LEU A 594 -12.41 -30.90 8.15
C LEU A 594 -11.36 -30.01 7.50
N THR A 595 -10.19 -30.58 7.21
CA THR A 595 -9.14 -29.85 6.47
C THR A 595 -9.67 -29.30 5.13
N ASN A 596 -10.43 -30.12 4.38
CA ASN A 596 -11.05 -29.66 3.13
C ASN A 596 -12.12 -28.57 3.33
N ALA A 597 -12.84 -28.57 4.45
CA ALA A 597 -13.84 -27.54 4.75
C ALA A 597 -13.17 -26.23 5.13
N ILE A 598 -12.08 -26.27 5.88
CA ILE A 598 -11.26 -25.12 6.24
C ILE A 598 -10.65 -24.50 4.99
N GLU A 599 -10.06 -25.31 4.09
CA GLU A 599 -9.53 -24.82 2.82
C GLU A 599 -10.61 -24.13 1.96
N LYS A 600 -11.84 -24.65 1.96
CA LYS A 600 -12.95 -23.97 1.26
C LYS A 600 -13.33 -22.64 1.90
N ALA A 601 -13.29 -22.55 3.23
CA ALA A 601 -13.51 -21.29 3.95
C ALA A 601 -12.44 -20.27 3.58
N GLN A 602 -11.16 -20.66 3.60
CA GLN A 602 -10.06 -19.81 3.16
C GLN A 602 -10.23 -19.36 1.70
N MET A 603 -10.57 -20.27 0.79
CA MET A 603 -10.83 -19.90 -0.62
C MET A 603 -11.98 -18.89 -0.78
N LYS A 604 -13.00 -18.94 0.08
CA LYS A 604 -14.08 -17.96 0.07
C LYS A 604 -13.61 -16.59 0.54
N ILE A 605 -12.79 -16.55 1.58
CA ILE A 605 -12.18 -15.29 2.07
C ILE A 605 -11.23 -14.71 1.02
N GLU A 606 -10.34 -15.54 0.46
CA GLU A 606 -9.44 -15.14 -0.62
C GLU A 606 -10.23 -14.51 -1.78
N GLY A 607 -11.35 -15.12 -2.16
CA GLY A 607 -12.24 -14.60 -3.21
C GLY A 607 -12.89 -13.26 -2.85
N ASN A 608 -13.36 -13.11 -1.61
CA ASN A 608 -13.92 -11.84 -1.13
C ASN A 608 -12.86 -10.74 -1.11
N ASN A 609 -11.67 -11.04 -0.58
CA ASN A 609 -10.56 -10.08 -0.53
C ASN A 609 -10.10 -9.67 -1.93
N PHE A 610 -10.06 -10.62 -2.88
CA PHE A 610 -9.83 -10.30 -4.28
C PHE A 610 -10.90 -9.36 -4.85
N GLY A 611 -12.18 -9.60 -4.55
CA GLY A 611 -13.28 -8.72 -4.94
C GLY A 611 -13.11 -7.30 -4.41
N ILE A 612 -12.73 -7.15 -3.14
CA ILE A 612 -12.47 -5.84 -2.52
C ILE A 612 -11.31 -5.12 -3.23
N ARG A 613 -10.18 -5.81 -3.47
CA ARG A 613 -9.03 -5.22 -4.18
C ARG A 613 -9.37 -4.83 -5.61
N LYS A 614 -10.16 -5.65 -6.29
CA LYS A 614 -10.63 -5.37 -7.64
C LYS A 614 -11.53 -4.14 -7.69
N ASN A 615 -12.50 -4.04 -6.78
CA ASN A 615 -13.35 -2.87 -6.67
C ASN A 615 -12.53 -1.60 -6.38
N LEU A 616 -11.57 -1.68 -5.46
CA LEU A 616 -10.67 -0.57 -5.17
C LEU A 616 -9.93 -0.09 -6.44
N LEU A 617 -9.41 -1.04 -7.21
CA LEU A 617 -8.73 -0.72 -8.47
C LEU A 617 -9.67 -0.10 -9.50
N GLU A 618 -10.89 -0.64 -9.66
CA GLU A 618 -11.87 -0.12 -10.64
C GLU A 618 -12.29 1.33 -10.34
N TYR A 619 -12.42 1.68 -9.05
CA TYR A 619 -12.66 3.06 -8.62
C TYR A 619 -11.42 3.93 -8.78
N ASP A 620 -10.23 3.45 -8.39
CA ASP A 620 -8.99 4.22 -8.53
C ASP A 620 -8.56 4.38 -9.99
N GLN A 621 -9.01 3.52 -10.90
CA GLN A 621 -8.69 3.67 -12.32
C GLN A 621 -9.23 5.00 -12.88
N VAL A 622 -10.40 5.43 -12.45
CA VAL A 622 -10.97 6.74 -12.84
C VAL A 622 -10.05 7.87 -12.39
N MET A 623 -9.64 7.81 -11.13
CA MET A 623 -8.69 8.78 -10.57
C MET A 623 -7.32 8.68 -11.23
N ASN A 624 -6.88 7.48 -11.62
CA ASN A 624 -5.59 7.29 -12.27
C ASN A 624 -5.54 7.94 -13.65
N ASP A 625 -6.59 7.79 -14.44
CA ASP A 625 -6.66 8.39 -15.78
C ASP A 625 -6.60 9.92 -15.68
N GLN A 626 -7.31 10.51 -14.74
CA GLN A 626 -7.29 11.95 -14.44
C GLN A 626 -5.92 12.41 -13.89
N ARG A 627 -5.33 11.61 -13.00
CA ARG A 627 -4.00 11.87 -12.42
C ARG A 627 -2.92 11.91 -13.47
N GLU A 628 -2.95 11.01 -14.45
CA GLU A 628 -1.99 11.00 -15.55
C GLU A 628 -2.02 12.29 -16.36
N ILE A 629 -3.21 12.79 -16.69
CA ILE A 629 -3.39 14.06 -17.41
C ILE A 629 -2.79 15.21 -16.60
N ILE A 630 -3.16 15.34 -15.32
CA ILE A 630 -2.69 16.44 -14.47
C ILE A 630 -1.16 16.36 -14.23
N TYR A 631 -0.62 15.15 -13.99
CA TYR A 631 0.81 14.99 -13.73
C TYR A 631 1.65 15.20 -15.00
N GLU A 632 1.13 14.89 -16.18
CA GLU A 632 1.78 15.19 -17.45
C GLU A 632 1.83 16.71 -17.69
N GLU A 633 0.72 17.43 -17.55
CA GLU A 633 0.68 18.88 -17.67
C GLU A 633 1.63 19.54 -16.66
N ARG A 634 1.62 19.06 -15.42
CA ARG A 634 2.50 19.54 -14.37
C ARG A 634 3.99 19.32 -14.71
N ARG A 635 4.31 18.16 -15.28
CA ARG A 635 5.68 17.82 -15.70
C ARG A 635 6.17 18.71 -16.84
N ARG A 636 5.31 19.05 -17.79
CA ARG A 636 5.62 20.02 -18.85
C ARG A 636 6.02 21.39 -18.27
N VAL A 637 5.27 21.87 -17.29
CA VAL A 637 5.58 23.12 -16.58
C VAL A 637 6.91 23.03 -15.82
N LEU A 638 7.17 21.92 -15.12
CA LEU A 638 8.42 21.69 -14.38
C LEU A 638 9.64 21.59 -15.31
N ASN A 639 9.48 21.02 -16.51
CA ASN A 639 10.54 20.94 -17.50
C ASN A 639 10.90 22.29 -18.13
N GLY A 640 10.19 23.36 -17.78
CA GLY A 640 10.46 24.70 -18.27
C GLY A 640 9.94 24.95 -19.68
N GLU A 641 8.96 24.15 -20.16
CA GLU A 641 8.31 24.42 -21.43
C GLU A 641 7.65 25.80 -21.41
N SER A 642 7.62 26.46 -22.57
CA SER A 642 6.90 27.71 -22.70
C SER A 642 5.40 27.46 -22.64
N MET A 643 4.74 27.97 -21.64
CA MET A 643 3.27 27.84 -21.50
C MET A 643 2.50 28.92 -22.28
N ARG A 644 3.19 29.80 -23.02
CA ARG A 644 2.59 30.91 -23.72
C ARG A 644 1.38 30.48 -24.57
N ASP A 645 1.58 29.53 -25.48
CA ASP A 645 0.52 29.09 -26.38
C ASP A 645 -0.66 28.45 -25.64
N VAL A 646 -0.38 27.73 -24.54
CA VAL A 646 -1.41 27.14 -23.66
C VAL A 646 -2.23 28.26 -23.01
N ILE A 647 -1.57 29.33 -22.50
CA ILE A 647 -2.25 30.48 -21.88
C ILE A 647 -3.07 31.25 -22.90
N TYR A 648 -2.53 31.49 -24.10
CA TYR A 648 -3.30 32.11 -25.17
C TYR A 648 -4.56 31.31 -25.52
N LYS A 649 -4.43 29.99 -25.56
CA LYS A 649 -5.59 29.12 -25.74
C LYS A 649 -6.57 29.25 -24.58
N MET A 650 -6.13 29.22 -23.33
CA MET A 650 -7.00 29.39 -22.16
C MET A 650 -7.75 30.71 -22.20
N ILE A 651 -7.10 31.82 -22.61
CA ILE A 651 -7.71 33.14 -22.74
C ILE A 651 -8.80 33.12 -23.85
N THR A 652 -8.48 32.55 -25.01
CA THR A 652 -9.41 32.48 -26.13
C THR A 652 -10.58 31.54 -25.86
N ASP A 653 -10.34 30.40 -25.24
CA ASP A 653 -11.39 29.44 -24.89
C ASP A 653 -12.31 30.04 -23.81
N ARG A 654 -11.77 30.78 -22.84
CA ARG A 654 -12.57 31.43 -21.81
C ARG A 654 -13.51 32.49 -22.41
N VAL A 655 -13.03 33.31 -23.32
CA VAL A 655 -13.86 34.30 -24.04
C VAL A 655 -14.97 33.59 -24.81
N GLU A 656 -14.64 32.52 -25.53
CA GLU A 656 -15.60 31.76 -26.32
C GLU A 656 -16.67 31.11 -25.46
N ASN A 657 -16.27 30.38 -24.43
CA ASN A 657 -17.19 29.68 -23.53
C ASN A 657 -18.13 30.63 -22.80
N THR A 658 -17.62 31.80 -22.35
CA THR A 658 -18.47 32.79 -21.68
C THR A 658 -19.50 33.36 -22.65
N ILE A 659 -19.12 33.65 -23.91
CA ILE A 659 -20.08 34.12 -24.92
C ILE A 659 -21.12 33.04 -25.21
N ASP A 660 -20.73 31.77 -25.35
CA ASP A 660 -21.65 30.66 -25.61
C ASP A 660 -22.64 30.41 -24.47
N THR A 661 -22.24 30.72 -23.23
CA THR A 661 -23.12 30.62 -22.06
C THR A 661 -24.18 31.72 -22.06
N CYS A 662 -23.79 32.98 -22.37
CA CYS A 662 -24.67 34.14 -22.30
C CYS A 662 -25.47 34.39 -23.59
N ILE A 663 -24.91 33.99 -24.74
CA ILE A 663 -25.48 34.35 -26.06
C ILE A 663 -25.58 33.11 -26.94
N SER A 664 -26.82 32.61 -27.12
CA SER A 664 -27.07 31.55 -28.09
C SER A 664 -27.05 32.12 -29.52
N SER A 665 -26.52 31.33 -30.48
CA SER A 665 -26.46 31.71 -31.90
C SER A 665 -27.85 31.96 -32.55
N ASP A 666 -28.92 31.50 -31.91
CA ASP A 666 -30.30 31.59 -32.42
C ASP A 666 -31.06 32.83 -31.92
N ILE A 667 -30.43 33.59 -30.99
CA ILE A 667 -31.04 34.79 -30.41
C ILE A 667 -30.72 36.03 -31.26
N PRO A 668 -31.71 36.88 -31.59
CA PRO A 668 -31.48 38.14 -32.26
C PRO A 668 -30.54 39.06 -31.48
N LYS A 669 -29.80 39.90 -32.18
CA LYS A 669 -28.77 40.77 -31.60
C LYS A 669 -29.30 41.71 -30.52
N GLU A 670 -30.53 42.16 -30.68
CA GLU A 670 -31.20 43.09 -29.76
C GLU A 670 -31.50 42.45 -28.39
N ASP A 671 -31.54 41.11 -28.35
CA ASP A 671 -31.87 40.32 -27.17
C ASP A 671 -30.64 39.70 -26.49
N TRP A 672 -29.42 40.08 -26.92
CA TRP A 672 -28.20 39.57 -26.28
C TRP A 672 -28.03 40.11 -24.86
N ASP A 673 -27.83 39.24 -23.89
CA ASP A 673 -27.57 39.66 -22.50
C ASP A 673 -26.12 40.11 -22.31
N LEU A 674 -25.91 41.42 -22.60
CA LEU A 674 -24.60 42.04 -22.41
C LEU A 674 -24.26 42.29 -20.94
N THR A 675 -25.28 42.30 -20.07
CA THR A 675 -25.07 42.54 -18.64
C THR A 675 -24.46 41.31 -18.03
N GLU A 676 -25.07 40.16 -18.25
CA GLU A 676 -24.54 38.86 -17.80
C GLU A 676 -23.16 38.59 -18.41
N LEU A 677 -22.96 38.85 -19.70
CA LEU A 677 -21.65 38.71 -20.35
C LEU A 677 -20.56 39.55 -19.67
N ASN A 678 -20.86 40.80 -19.34
CA ASN A 678 -19.90 41.66 -18.63
C ASN A 678 -19.64 41.18 -17.20
N GLU A 679 -20.68 40.75 -16.49
CA GLU A 679 -20.55 40.25 -15.12
C GLU A 679 -19.68 39.00 -15.05
N LEU A 680 -19.75 38.12 -16.04
CA LEU A 680 -18.97 36.84 -16.08
C LEU A 680 -17.56 37.02 -16.67
N LEU A 681 -17.37 37.94 -17.65
CA LEU A 681 -16.12 38.05 -18.37
C LEU A 681 -15.15 39.09 -17.76
N LEU A 682 -15.65 40.26 -17.39
CA LEU A 682 -14.78 41.38 -16.96
C LEU A 682 -13.99 41.09 -15.64
N PRO A 683 -14.51 40.36 -14.65
CA PRO A 683 -13.75 40.01 -13.45
C PRO A 683 -12.58 39.08 -13.74
N ILE A 684 -12.61 38.36 -14.85
CA ILE A 684 -11.57 37.42 -15.25
C ILE A 684 -10.60 38.08 -16.21
N ILE A 685 -11.12 38.70 -17.30
CA ILE A 685 -10.34 39.41 -18.31
C ILE A 685 -10.78 40.85 -18.28
N PRO A 686 -9.97 41.80 -17.79
CA PRO A 686 -10.35 43.18 -17.61
C PRO A 686 -10.43 43.96 -18.95
N LEU A 687 -11.34 43.55 -19.81
CA LEU A 687 -11.64 44.23 -21.06
C LEU A 687 -12.40 45.55 -20.80
N LYS A 688 -12.54 46.36 -21.83
CA LYS A 688 -13.47 47.47 -21.77
C LYS A 688 -14.91 46.92 -21.73
N PRO A 689 -15.82 47.60 -20.99
CA PRO A 689 -17.22 47.14 -20.93
C PRO A 689 -17.80 46.94 -22.34
N ILE A 690 -18.42 45.77 -22.52
CA ILE A 690 -19.08 45.38 -23.77
C ILE A 690 -20.42 46.10 -23.80
N THR A 691 -20.56 47.03 -24.75
CA THR A 691 -21.75 47.87 -24.87
C THR A 691 -22.45 47.65 -26.21
N ALA A 692 -23.68 48.12 -26.35
CA ALA A 692 -24.42 48.10 -27.61
C ALA A 692 -23.64 48.69 -28.79
N ALA A 693 -22.81 49.68 -28.56
CA ALA A 693 -21.96 50.26 -29.60
C ALA A 693 -20.95 49.28 -30.19
N LEU A 694 -20.41 48.36 -29.36
CA LEU A 694 -19.51 47.27 -29.83
C LEU A 694 -20.30 46.22 -30.63
N THR A 695 -21.49 45.88 -30.19
CA THR A 695 -22.34 44.91 -30.88
C THR A 695 -22.87 45.44 -32.21
N ASP A 696 -23.06 46.74 -32.35
CA ASP A 696 -23.44 47.37 -33.66
C ASP A 696 -22.37 47.19 -34.73
N GLU A 697 -21.10 47.06 -34.31
CA GLU A 697 -19.95 46.88 -35.23
C GLU A 697 -19.76 45.42 -35.69
N VAL A 698 -20.47 44.44 -35.10
CA VAL A 698 -20.34 43.01 -35.44
C VAL A 698 -21.62 42.48 -36.06
N LYS A 699 -21.50 41.49 -36.96
CA LYS A 699 -22.65 40.97 -37.71
C LYS A 699 -23.35 39.82 -36.97
N ASP A 700 -22.59 39.00 -36.35
CA ASP A 700 -23.05 37.77 -35.69
C ASP A 700 -22.20 37.44 -34.45
N VAL A 701 -22.60 36.39 -33.71
CA VAL A 701 -21.89 35.89 -32.53
C VAL A 701 -20.46 35.47 -32.86
N LYS A 702 -20.19 34.96 -34.06
CA LYS A 702 -18.83 34.52 -34.46
C LYS A 702 -17.90 35.74 -34.60
N GLU A 703 -18.39 36.84 -35.16
CA GLU A 703 -17.60 38.06 -35.29
C GLU A 703 -17.37 38.71 -33.93
N LEU A 704 -18.34 38.60 -33.00
CA LEU A 704 -18.19 39.05 -31.61
C LEU A 704 -17.10 38.22 -30.89
N LYS A 705 -17.18 36.92 -31.02
CA LYS A 705 -16.12 36.03 -30.48
C LYS A 705 -14.75 36.37 -31.01
N HIS A 706 -14.62 36.54 -32.32
CA HIS A 706 -13.34 36.90 -32.94
C HIS A 706 -12.80 38.23 -32.39
N LYS A 707 -13.66 39.24 -32.33
CA LYS A 707 -13.27 40.58 -31.87
C LYS A 707 -12.86 40.63 -30.42
N LEU A 708 -13.62 39.94 -29.53
CA LEU A 708 -13.28 39.86 -28.11
C LEU A 708 -12.04 39.00 -27.84
N LYS A 709 -11.86 37.91 -28.56
CA LYS A 709 -10.62 37.13 -28.52
C LYS A 709 -9.39 37.95 -28.88
N GLU A 710 -9.49 38.71 -30.00
CA GLU A 710 -8.39 39.57 -30.43
C GLU A 710 -8.09 40.68 -29.40
N GLN A 711 -9.11 41.28 -28.78
CA GLN A 711 -8.92 42.26 -27.72
C GLN A 711 -8.29 41.66 -26.46
N ALA A 712 -8.72 40.45 -26.06
CA ALA A 712 -8.17 39.79 -24.91
C ALA A 712 -6.70 39.40 -25.12
N VAL A 713 -6.35 38.89 -26.31
CA VAL A 713 -4.96 38.58 -26.68
C VAL A 713 -4.11 39.86 -26.68
N LYS A 714 -4.56 40.94 -27.30
CA LYS A 714 -3.84 42.25 -27.28
C LYS A 714 -3.66 42.78 -25.86
N LEU A 715 -4.64 42.58 -25.00
CA LEU A 715 -4.51 42.97 -23.59
C LEU A 715 -3.43 42.19 -22.87
N TYR A 716 -3.33 40.89 -23.17
CA TYR A 716 -2.29 40.05 -22.59
C TYR A 716 -0.91 40.38 -23.17
N GLU A 717 -0.80 40.68 -24.48
CA GLU A 717 0.44 41.17 -25.10
C GLU A 717 0.91 42.51 -24.49
N ALA A 718 -0.04 43.39 -24.18
CA ALA A 718 0.30 44.61 -23.47
C ALA A 718 0.81 44.33 -22.05
N LYS A 719 0.26 43.30 -21.39
CA LYS A 719 0.73 42.83 -20.10
C LYS A 719 2.15 42.21 -20.18
N GLU A 720 2.44 41.47 -21.26
CA GLU A 720 3.78 40.94 -21.51
C GLU A 720 4.80 42.08 -21.62
N ALA A 721 4.45 43.19 -22.24
CA ALA A 721 5.31 44.36 -22.44
C ALA A 721 5.61 45.14 -21.13
N GLU A 722 4.83 44.93 -20.05
CA GLU A 722 5.10 45.51 -18.74
C GLU A 722 6.33 44.89 -18.05
N PHE A 723 6.72 43.68 -18.44
CA PHE A 723 7.82 42.93 -17.84
C PHE A 723 9.16 43.33 -18.50
N PRO A 724 10.18 43.67 -17.71
CA PRO A 724 11.50 44.06 -18.25
C PRO A 724 12.21 42.94 -19.01
N GLU A 725 12.00 41.70 -18.58
CA GLU A 725 12.56 40.47 -19.15
C GLU A 725 11.45 39.52 -19.51
N PRO A 726 11.35 39.00 -20.74
CA PRO A 726 10.33 38.04 -21.17
C PRO A 726 10.32 36.80 -20.32
N GLU A 727 11.49 36.32 -19.85
CA GLU A 727 11.60 35.10 -19.04
C GLU A 727 10.98 35.27 -17.66
N ALA A 728 10.95 36.48 -17.09
CA ALA A 728 10.30 36.75 -15.81
C ALA A 728 8.77 36.51 -15.91
N LEU A 729 8.13 36.84 -17.02
CA LEU A 729 6.72 36.50 -17.23
C LEU A 729 6.54 35.01 -17.45
N ARG A 730 7.43 34.37 -18.22
CA ARG A 730 7.34 32.89 -18.40
C ARG A 730 7.45 32.16 -17.07
N GLU A 731 8.34 32.61 -16.16
CA GLU A 731 8.42 32.02 -14.84
C GLU A 731 7.15 32.32 -14.01
N LEU A 732 6.59 33.51 -14.11
CA LEU A 732 5.32 33.84 -13.46
C LEU A 732 4.18 32.95 -13.95
N GLU A 733 4.07 32.70 -15.26
CA GLU A 733 3.10 31.79 -15.86
C GLU A 733 3.23 30.39 -15.27
N ARG A 734 4.46 29.86 -15.17
CA ARG A 734 4.75 28.56 -14.57
C ARG A 734 4.34 28.51 -13.10
N VAL A 735 4.70 29.52 -12.32
CA VAL A 735 4.36 29.62 -10.89
C VAL A 735 2.85 29.64 -10.66
N ILE A 736 2.13 30.47 -11.40
CA ILE A 736 0.68 30.60 -11.27
C ILE A 736 0.02 29.28 -11.67
N LEU A 737 0.42 28.72 -12.81
CA LEU A 737 -0.17 27.49 -13.32
C LEU A 737 0.04 26.32 -12.35
N LEU A 738 1.26 26.11 -11.83
CA LEU A 738 1.52 25.08 -10.82
C LEU A 738 0.67 25.29 -9.56
N LYS A 739 0.61 26.52 -9.04
CA LYS A 739 -0.16 26.82 -7.83
C LYS A 739 -1.66 26.54 -8.00
N VAL A 740 -2.21 26.90 -9.14
CA VAL A 740 -3.63 26.66 -9.44
C VAL A 740 -3.91 25.19 -9.66
N ILE A 741 -3.08 24.50 -10.46
CA ILE A 741 -3.22 23.06 -10.69
C ILE A 741 -3.16 22.31 -9.36
N ASP A 742 -2.13 22.54 -8.55
CA ASP A 742 -1.95 21.81 -7.28
C ASP A 742 -3.14 22.01 -6.35
N ARG A 743 -3.64 23.24 -6.23
CA ARG A 743 -4.79 23.54 -5.37
C ARG A 743 -6.06 22.83 -5.85
N LYS A 744 -6.40 22.99 -7.14
CA LYS A 744 -7.62 22.42 -7.71
C LYS A 744 -7.59 20.90 -7.72
N TRP A 745 -6.42 20.33 -8.00
CA TRP A 745 -6.25 18.89 -7.98
C TRP A 745 -6.43 18.29 -6.57
N MET A 746 -5.87 18.94 -5.54
CA MET A 746 -6.09 18.50 -4.15
C MET A 746 -7.56 18.62 -3.72
N ASP A 747 -8.26 19.66 -4.15
CA ASP A 747 -9.69 19.80 -3.88
C ASP A 747 -10.48 18.72 -4.60
N HIS A 748 -10.14 18.43 -5.85
CA HIS A 748 -10.79 17.39 -6.65
C HIS A 748 -10.59 15.98 -6.08
N ILE A 749 -9.40 15.64 -5.55
CA ILE A 749 -9.17 14.36 -4.86
C ILE A 749 -10.16 14.21 -3.69
N ASP A 750 -10.34 15.25 -2.91
CA ASP A 750 -11.25 15.26 -1.76
C ASP A 750 -12.71 15.09 -2.20
N ASP A 751 -13.12 15.83 -3.23
CA ASP A 751 -14.47 15.75 -3.81
C ASP A 751 -14.77 14.34 -4.38
N MET A 752 -13.80 13.74 -5.05
CA MET A 752 -13.93 12.38 -5.58
C MET A 752 -13.97 11.31 -4.47
N ASP A 753 -13.25 11.50 -3.36
CA ASP A 753 -13.36 10.62 -2.19
C ASP A 753 -14.73 10.74 -1.53
N GLN A 754 -15.31 11.95 -1.43
CA GLN A 754 -16.67 12.17 -0.94
C GLN A 754 -17.72 11.53 -1.87
N LEU A 755 -17.56 11.70 -3.19
CA LEU A 755 -18.41 11.04 -4.18
C LEU A 755 -18.41 9.53 -4.01
N ARG A 756 -17.22 8.92 -3.83
CA ARG A 756 -17.06 7.47 -3.65
C ARG A 756 -17.81 6.96 -2.42
N GLN A 757 -17.82 7.71 -1.31
CA GLN A 757 -18.51 7.33 -0.09
C GLN A 757 -20.05 7.35 -0.28
N GLY A 758 -20.58 8.31 -1.05
CA GLY A 758 -22.01 8.46 -1.26
C GLY A 758 -22.57 7.61 -2.39
N ILE A 759 -21.74 7.24 -3.38
CA ILE A 759 -22.22 6.64 -4.63
C ILE A 759 -22.89 5.27 -4.46
N GLY A 760 -22.53 4.53 -3.39
CA GLY A 760 -23.13 3.23 -3.08
C GLY A 760 -24.64 3.25 -2.91
N LEU A 761 -25.22 4.39 -2.52
CA LEU A 761 -26.66 4.58 -2.38
C LEU A 761 -27.39 4.53 -3.72
N GLN A 762 -26.73 4.78 -4.83
CA GLN A 762 -27.30 4.68 -6.18
C GLN A 762 -27.76 3.25 -6.53
N ALA A 763 -27.19 2.24 -5.87
CA ALA A 763 -27.61 0.85 -6.03
C ALA A 763 -29.08 0.64 -5.65
N TYR A 764 -29.62 1.39 -4.70
CA TYR A 764 -31.05 1.35 -4.35
C TYR A 764 -31.94 1.87 -5.49
N GLY A 765 -31.41 2.78 -6.32
CA GLY A 765 -32.04 3.28 -7.54
C GLY A 765 -31.83 2.37 -8.76
N GLN A 766 -31.34 1.15 -8.57
CA GLN A 766 -31.02 0.17 -9.65
C GLN A 766 -29.97 0.68 -10.66
N LYS A 767 -29.17 1.65 -10.26
CA LYS A 767 -28.03 2.13 -11.04
C LYS A 767 -26.76 1.43 -10.60
N ASP A 768 -25.84 1.20 -11.54
CA ASP A 768 -24.51 0.66 -11.22
C ASP A 768 -23.67 1.77 -10.59
N PRO A 769 -23.26 1.63 -9.30
CA PRO A 769 -22.48 2.66 -8.62
C PRO A 769 -21.18 3.03 -9.31
N LEU A 770 -20.51 2.06 -9.95
CA LEU A 770 -19.25 2.31 -10.64
C LEU A 770 -19.47 3.14 -11.91
N VAL A 771 -20.55 2.90 -12.64
CA VAL A 771 -20.90 3.68 -13.85
C VAL A 771 -21.26 5.11 -13.46
N GLU A 772 -22.09 5.30 -12.43
CA GLU A 772 -22.44 6.63 -11.93
C GLU A 772 -21.21 7.38 -11.41
N TYR A 773 -20.29 6.68 -10.70
CA TYR A 773 -19.04 7.27 -10.26
C TYR A 773 -18.17 7.75 -11.42
N LYS A 774 -18.08 6.94 -12.51
CA LYS A 774 -17.34 7.33 -13.72
C LYS A 774 -17.93 8.57 -14.38
N MET A 775 -19.26 8.61 -14.52
CA MET A 775 -19.94 9.74 -15.16
C MET A 775 -19.80 11.02 -14.34
N SER A 776 -20.14 10.98 -13.05
CA SER A 776 -20.00 12.13 -12.16
C SER A 776 -18.55 12.59 -12.01
N GLY A 777 -17.62 11.64 -11.93
CA GLY A 777 -16.19 11.95 -11.83
C GLY A 777 -15.62 12.57 -13.09
N PHE A 778 -16.16 12.24 -14.27
CA PHE A 778 -15.79 12.89 -15.53
C PHE A 778 -16.30 14.36 -15.56
N ASP A 779 -17.56 14.57 -15.20
CA ASP A 779 -18.15 15.92 -15.16
C ASP A 779 -17.38 16.81 -14.15
N MET A 780 -17.09 16.29 -12.95
CA MET A 780 -16.31 17.01 -11.93
C MET A 780 -14.89 17.34 -12.41
N PHE A 781 -14.27 16.44 -13.18
CA PHE A 781 -12.93 16.67 -13.74
C PHE A 781 -12.95 17.77 -14.81
N ASP A 782 -13.93 17.77 -15.69
CA ASP A 782 -14.11 18.81 -16.71
C ASP A 782 -14.34 20.18 -16.05
N ASP A 783 -15.17 20.25 -15.01
CA ASP A 783 -15.38 21.46 -14.22
C ASP A 783 -14.08 21.92 -13.55
N MET A 784 -13.29 21.00 -13.01
CA MET A 784 -11.97 21.32 -12.41
C MET A 784 -11.03 21.92 -13.46
N ILE A 785 -10.94 21.34 -14.66
CA ILE A 785 -10.11 21.86 -15.75
C ILE A 785 -10.57 23.26 -16.17
N ALA A 786 -11.87 23.48 -16.30
CA ALA A 786 -12.43 24.80 -16.59
C ALA A 786 -12.08 25.84 -15.50
N ASN A 787 -12.15 25.43 -14.24
CA ASN A 787 -11.75 26.26 -13.09
C ASN A 787 -10.24 26.54 -13.06
N ILE A 788 -9.38 25.60 -13.45
CA ILE A 788 -7.94 25.83 -13.60
C ILE A 788 -7.68 26.90 -14.65
N GLN A 789 -8.34 26.80 -15.80
CA GLN A 789 -8.22 27.79 -16.88
C GLN A 789 -8.66 29.18 -16.42
N GLU A 790 -9.83 29.27 -15.79
CA GLU A 790 -10.38 30.52 -15.29
C GLU A 790 -9.48 31.19 -14.25
N ASP A 791 -9.09 30.44 -13.21
CA ASP A 791 -8.26 30.98 -12.13
C ASP A 791 -6.87 31.40 -12.64
N THR A 792 -6.30 30.63 -13.57
CA THR A 792 -5.02 30.94 -14.19
C THR A 792 -5.10 32.26 -14.98
N VAL A 793 -6.08 32.38 -15.84
CA VAL A 793 -6.31 33.60 -16.66
C VAL A 793 -6.57 34.81 -15.76
N ARG A 794 -7.47 34.66 -14.77
CA ARG A 794 -7.77 35.72 -13.82
C ARG A 794 -6.53 36.19 -13.06
N LEU A 795 -5.71 35.30 -12.53
CA LEU A 795 -4.53 35.66 -11.80
C LEU A 795 -3.49 36.35 -12.68
N LEU A 796 -3.26 35.84 -13.90
CA LEU A 796 -2.31 36.44 -14.85
C LEU A 796 -2.66 37.87 -15.25
N PHE A 797 -3.94 38.17 -15.44
CA PHE A 797 -4.35 39.54 -15.76
C PHE A 797 -4.30 40.51 -14.57
N HIS A 798 -4.52 40.02 -13.34
CA HIS A 798 -4.63 40.87 -12.15
C HIS A 798 -3.33 40.96 -11.32
N VAL A 799 -2.32 40.15 -11.63
CA VAL A 799 -1.05 40.19 -10.89
C VAL A 799 -0.33 41.51 -11.12
N ARG A 800 0.21 42.13 -10.04
CA ARG A 800 1.08 43.32 -10.09
C ARG A 800 2.46 42.94 -9.59
N ILE A 801 3.48 43.46 -10.25
CA ILE A 801 4.88 43.20 -9.90
C ILE A 801 5.27 44.12 -8.75
N GLU A 802 5.37 43.60 -7.55
CA GLU A 802 5.90 44.30 -6.39
C GLU A 802 7.17 43.64 -5.82
N GLN A 803 7.44 42.37 -6.12
CA GLN A 803 8.58 41.61 -5.57
C GLN A 803 9.07 40.49 -6.50
N LYS A 804 10.23 39.91 -6.19
CA LYS A 804 10.79 38.74 -6.86
C LYS A 804 9.81 37.59 -6.79
N VAL A 805 9.47 37.02 -7.91
CA VAL A 805 8.52 35.89 -7.99
C VAL A 805 9.24 34.63 -7.52
N GLU A 806 8.78 34.04 -6.42
CA GLU A 806 9.27 32.76 -5.90
C GLU A 806 8.12 31.74 -5.89
N ARG A 807 8.46 30.48 -6.20
CA ARG A 807 7.49 29.38 -6.12
C ARG A 807 7.21 29.07 -4.66
N GLU A 808 5.95 28.94 -4.30
CA GLU A 808 5.51 28.56 -2.95
C GLU A 808 4.76 27.24 -3.01
N GLN A 809 5.13 26.31 -2.15
CA GLN A 809 4.44 25.02 -2.04
C GLN A 809 3.07 25.21 -1.39
N VAL A 810 2.02 24.88 -2.10
CA VAL A 810 0.63 25.05 -1.66
C VAL A 810 0.29 24.07 -0.54
N ALA A 811 0.84 22.87 -0.60
CA ALA A 811 0.57 21.80 0.34
C ALA A 811 1.74 21.55 1.28
N LYS A 812 1.47 21.59 2.60
CA LYS A 812 2.43 21.12 3.60
C LYS A 812 2.08 19.69 3.97
N VAL A 813 2.93 18.75 3.59
CA VAL A 813 2.81 17.35 3.97
C VAL A 813 2.93 17.24 5.50
N THR A 814 1.99 16.55 6.13
CA THR A 814 1.95 16.32 7.57
C THR A 814 2.17 14.87 7.96
N GLY A 815 2.06 13.95 6.99
CA GLY A 815 2.30 12.53 7.18
C GLY A 815 1.92 11.70 5.97
N THR A 816 2.29 10.44 6.03
CA THR A 816 1.91 9.40 5.06
C THR A 816 1.14 8.31 5.79
N ASN A 817 0.27 7.59 5.12
CA ASN A 817 -0.53 6.53 5.74
C ASN A 817 0.24 5.22 5.99
N LYS A 818 1.46 5.12 5.49
CA LYS A 818 2.32 3.94 5.64
C LYS A 818 3.74 4.31 6.13
N ASP A 819 3.86 5.38 6.93
CA ASP A 819 5.14 5.82 7.47
C ASP A 819 5.66 4.79 8.48
N ASP A 820 6.65 4.00 8.07
CA ASP A 820 7.42 3.10 8.94
C ASP A 820 8.49 3.89 9.71
N SER A 821 8.21 5.15 10.09
CA SER A 821 9.16 5.93 10.84
C SER A 821 9.57 5.12 12.07
N VAL A 822 10.83 4.75 12.09
CA VAL A 822 11.56 4.14 13.19
C VAL A 822 11.06 4.76 14.49
N ALA A 823 10.67 3.89 15.44
CA ALA A 823 10.39 4.30 16.79
C ALA A 823 11.45 5.33 17.17
N ALA A 824 11.02 6.56 17.43
CA ALA A 824 11.94 7.60 17.84
C ALA A 824 12.78 7.01 18.95
N THR A 825 14.08 6.88 18.71
CA THR A 825 15.03 6.47 19.76
C THR A 825 14.61 7.21 21.01
N PRO A 826 14.36 6.52 22.13
CA PRO A 826 13.89 7.19 23.32
C PRO A 826 14.86 8.30 23.60
N LYS A 827 14.42 9.55 23.41
CA LYS A 827 15.23 10.71 23.73
C LYS A 827 15.61 10.53 25.18
N ARG A 828 16.84 10.15 25.42
CA ARG A 828 17.41 10.04 26.76
C ARG A 828 17.16 11.39 27.39
N ARG A 829 16.30 11.44 28.41
CA ARG A 829 16.02 12.69 29.11
C ARG A 829 17.37 13.25 29.54
N GLU A 830 17.73 14.40 29.03
CA GLU A 830 18.97 15.12 29.43
C GLU A 830 18.96 15.53 30.90
N THR A 831 17.81 15.44 31.56
CA THR A 831 17.68 15.68 33.01
C THR A 831 17.38 14.38 33.74
N ALA A 832 18.24 14.01 34.66
CA ALA A 832 18.03 12.87 35.56
C ALA A 832 16.67 12.98 36.24
N LYS A 833 15.91 11.87 36.29
CA LYS A 833 14.61 11.80 36.97
C LYS A 833 14.82 12.05 38.44
N VAL A 834 14.34 13.19 38.96
CA VAL A 834 14.44 13.55 40.36
C VAL A 834 13.31 12.87 41.12
N TYR A 835 13.66 12.01 42.08
CA TYR A 835 12.69 11.30 42.93
C TYR A 835 12.24 12.17 44.10
N PRO A 836 11.09 11.91 44.69
CA PRO A 836 10.54 12.74 45.80
C PRO A 836 11.47 12.97 46.98
N ASN A 837 12.41 12.05 47.23
CA ASN A 837 13.36 12.13 48.36
C ASN A 837 14.75 12.66 47.94
N ASP A 838 15.00 12.91 46.68
CA ASP A 838 16.28 13.45 46.21
C ASP A 838 16.45 14.94 46.59
N PRO A 839 17.67 15.44 46.65
CA PRO A 839 17.92 16.87 46.83
C PRO A 839 17.25 17.69 45.73
N CYS A 840 16.61 18.78 46.03
CA CYS A 840 15.93 19.60 45.06
C CYS A 840 16.92 20.26 44.08
N PRO A 841 16.74 20.16 42.74
CA PRO A 841 17.63 20.74 41.74
C PRO A 841 17.73 22.29 41.83
N CYS A 842 16.81 22.94 42.56
CA CYS A 842 16.86 24.40 42.76
C CYS A 842 17.96 24.85 43.74
N GLY A 843 18.74 23.95 44.33
CA GLY A 843 19.82 24.29 45.29
C GLY A 843 19.36 24.65 46.69
N SER A 844 18.07 24.46 47.04
CA SER A 844 17.51 24.82 48.34
C SER A 844 17.93 23.92 49.53
N GLY A 845 18.70 22.85 49.26
CA GLY A 845 19.07 21.84 50.27
C GLY A 845 17.93 20.97 50.81
N LYS A 846 16.71 21.19 50.38
CA LYS A 846 15.52 20.42 50.79
C LYS A 846 15.26 19.28 49.82
N LYS A 847 14.56 18.22 50.28
CA LYS A 847 14.09 17.13 49.43
C LYS A 847 13.10 17.66 48.39
N TYR A 848 13.11 17.09 47.15
CA TYR A 848 12.27 17.54 46.05
C TYR A 848 10.78 17.66 46.42
N LYS A 849 10.23 16.66 47.13
CA LYS A 849 8.83 16.70 47.62
C LYS A 849 8.51 17.81 48.64
N GLN A 850 9.53 18.42 49.22
CA GLN A 850 9.38 19.50 50.23
C GLN A 850 9.72 20.88 49.62
N CYS A 851 10.08 20.95 48.35
CA CYS A 851 10.44 22.16 47.63
C CYS A 851 9.68 22.25 46.30
N CYS A 852 10.34 22.14 45.17
CA CYS A 852 9.72 22.32 43.85
C CYS A 852 8.75 21.21 43.46
N GLY A 853 8.79 20.05 44.08
CA GLY A 853 7.85 18.93 43.90
C GLY A 853 6.63 18.97 44.86
N ARG A 854 6.39 20.06 45.56
CA ARG A 854 5.23 20.24 46.46
C ARG A 854 4.08 20.79 45.61
N ARG A 855 3.17 19.89 45.15
CA ARG A 855 1.81 20.23 44.67
C ARG A 855 0.80 20.07 45.77
#